data_09fbe67c6f7ce530b393857f88edc4b1
#
_entry.id   09fbe67c6f7ce530b393857f88edc4b1
#
_cell.length_a   1.000
_cell.length_b   1.000
_cell.length_c   1.000
_cell.angle_alpha   90.00
_cell.angle_beta   90.00
_cell.angle_gamma   90.00
#
_symmetry.space_group_name_H-M   'P 1'
#
loop_
_entity.id
_entity.type
_entity.pdbx_description
1 polymer ?
#
loop_
_entity_poly.entity_id
_entity_poly.type
_entity_poly.pdbx_seq_one_letter_code
_entity_poly.pdbx_strand_id
1 'polypeptide(L)'
;MCGFLKALLALAIVGHAAQVTQAADAAPTSPLPPTASAPVSPEELGFDEIVFVKRKPYSSDHYYTDVNNGTSPDRFLPENGIYVYNLRTGRERAVVTAAGMPGGKGFLGKISLSFDARQVVFDFRESPDRGFRVWEVGIDGAGLRQVSFPPDDEARKAARWGRPWHTDDVHPCYLPDGRIIFSSTRCEHTVLCGGSAHLVAPVLHCMAPDGTQIEQLSKSPVSEFCPVVLDDGRVMYHRWEYIDKGARVAKTIWTMNPDGSRPQEIYGLADDTTTVYMYPQPMPGNDHRVVCVGTCHYPQGGCVGAIMLIDAKTGNRARGPDPDEEGYVAFDGRYAVTNVTPHVFIERRTEPGWHFLADDGRYVHDRNGQSGHLYTHPYPVSDREFLVSYKVSPTDHYKDVANAYAIWLIDTDGNHRFVHRDARLSCWHPTPLRARRVPPSIQPVRDAEYAARDRALCVVTNVEHGMQGIERGEVKWLRINEALPRYWDTGRRWEPSLSSSAWKAALWPRVQWGVVPVEEDGSAYFEVPADRSVFFQALDENFRELQRERTYVNYRPGEVRSCNGCHGESGHVVPPVGSEAPLALRRAPSIPQPQPCDLAENGGDGRAGQVIHYPTDVQPIFDAKCVSCHGATDPADGLRLTGEPTLYYSTSYEELARKQLAGPIIPEFTSFLWGDRGNYNGAYLPPKSLGCPTSVLIAVLTDPAHPKNAEDDHSAMLDPWELMIVSRWVDTNYQFYGSYYGRHHWHWVNPDPKVPAYDPADFRRKATFDEAVGMFAPPWHR
;
A
#
# COMPACT_ATOMS: atom_id res chain seq x y z
N MET A 1 38.99 23.48 -6.12
CA MET A 1 37.59 23.81 -5.83
C MET A 1 36.76 22.63 -5.32
N CYS A 2 37.32 21.45 -5.22
CA CYS A 2 36.60 20.25 -4.75
C CYS A 2 36.76 19.94 -3.25
N GLY A 3 37.54 20.74 -2.51
CA GLY A 3 37.82 20.51 -1.08
C GLY A 3 36.93 21.33 -0.12
N PHE A 4 36.30 22.39 -0.57
CA PHE A 4 35.53 23.29 0.29
C PHE A 4 34.06 22.84 0.51
N LEU A 5 33.49 22.04 -0.40
CA LEU A 5 32.12 21.56 -0.26
C LEU A 5 31.97 20.41 0.74
N LYS A 6 33.03 19.62 0.97
CA LYS A 6 33.00 18.53 1.96
C LYS A 6 33.09 19.02 3.41
N ALA A 7 33.71 20.18 3.65
CA ALA A 7 33.84 20.76 4.98
C ALA A 7 32.53 21.44 5.46
N LEU A 8 31.75 22.01 4.55
CA LEU A 8 30.48 22.65 4.89
C LEU A 8 29.35 21.64 5.19
N LEU A 9 29.37 20.45 4.55
CA LEU A 9 28.41 19.39 4.88
C LEU A 9 28.71 18.72 6.23
N ALA A 10 29.98 18.63 6.63
CA ALA A 10 30.35 18.07 7.92
C ALA A 10 30.04 19.02 9.10
N LEU A 11 30.12 20.33 8.91
CA LEU A 11 29.78 21.30 9.94
C LEU A 11 28.24 21.43 10.17
N ALA A 12 27.42 21.23 9.13
CA ALA A 12 25.98 21.28 9.28
C ALA A 12 25.43 20.05 10.05
N ILE A 13 26.11 18.90 9.97
CA ILE A 13 25.73 17.69 10.71
C ILE A 13 26.13 17.75 12.18
N VAL A 14 27.26 18.40 12.49
CA VAL A 14 27.73 18.54 13.88
C VAL A 14 26.98 19.64 14.65
N GLY A 15 26.51 20.69 13.96
CA GLY A 15 25.72 21.76 14.58
C GLY A 15 24.32 21.36 15.01
N HIS A 16 23.70 20.34 14.37
CA HIS A 16 22.38 19.83 14.77
C HIS A 16 22.46 18.74 15.86
N ALA A 17 23.59 18.05 15.98
CA ALA A 17 23.76 17.04 17.04
C ALA A 17 23.95 17.64 18.44
N ALA A 18 24.40 18.89 18.53
CA ALA A 18 24.67 19.54 19.82
C ALA A 18 23.44 20.21 20.48
N GLN A 19 22.34 20.42 19.74
CA GLN A 19 21.12 21.01 20.31
C GLN A 19 20.06 19.96 20.72
N VAL A 20 20.27 18.68 20.39
CA VAL A 20 19.30 17.59 20.73
C VAL A 20 19.59 16.94 22.09
N THR A 21 20.72 17.24 22.71
CA THR A 21 21.13 16.58 23.98
C THR A 21 20.58 17.21 25.27
N GLN A 22 19.71 18.23 25.19
CA GLN A 22 19.13 18.85 26.39
C GLN A 22 17.65 18.57 26.66
N ALA A 23 17.00 17.74 25.86
CA ALA A 23 15.59 17.34 26.10
C ALA A 23 15.45 15.85 26.44
N ALA A 24 16.52 15.20 26.86
CA ALA A 24 16.49 13.76 27.25
C ALA A 24 16.18 13.54 28.75
N ASP A 25 15.58 14.51 29.43
CA ASP A 25 15.14 14.32 30.79
C ASP A 25 13.72 13.77 30.84
N ALA A 26 13.67 12.46 31.19
CA ALA A 26 12.52 11.71 31.66
C ALA A 26 11.32 11.67 30.70
N ALA A 27 11.40 10.78 29.72
CA ALA A 27 10.15 10.18 29.22
C ALA A 27 9.37 9.66 30.45
N PRO A 28 8.12 10.09 30.65
CA PRO A 28 7.34 9.58 31.76
C PRO A 28 7.23 8.07 31.58
N THR A 29 7.70 7.32 32.55
CA THR A 29 7.43 5.90 32.66
C THR A 29 5.92 5.75 32.77
N SER A 30 5.27 5.40 31.67
CA SER A 30 3.88 4.94 31.74
C SER A 30 3.82 3.85 32.80
N PRO A 31 2.88 3.89 33.75
CA PRO A 31 2.77 2.82 34.73
C PRO A 31 2.64 1.49 33.99
N LEU A 32 3.31 0.46 34.49
CA LEU A 32 3.10 -0.91 34.00
C LEU A 32 1.59 -1.17 33.98
N PRO A 33 1.08 -1.80 32.91
CA PRO A 33 -0.32 -2.18 32.90
C PRO A 33 -0.62 -3.02 34.14
N PRO A 34 -1.79 -2.85 34.76
CA PRO A 34 -2.14 -3.61 35.94
C PRO A 34 -2.10 -5.10 35.60
N THR A 35 -1.22 -5.85 36.28
CA THR A 35 -1.13 -7.30 36.14
C THR A 35 -2.11 -7.92 37.11
N ALA A 36 -3.14 -8.59 36.59
CA ALA A 36 -3.98 -9.44 37.44
C ALA A 36 -3.13 -10.63 37.92
N SER A 37 -3.14 -10.87 39.22
CA SER A 37 -2.35 -11.91 39.86
C SER A 37 -2.91 -13.35 39.65
N ALA A 38 -4.13 -13.48 39.14
CA ALA A 38 -4.76 -14.78 38.92
C ALA A 38 -4.25 -15.46 37.67
N PRO A 39 -3.88 -16.76 37.76
CA PRO A 39 -3.51 -17.53 36.57
C PRO A 39 -4.70 -17.67 35.61
N VAL A 40 -4.41 -17.72 34.33
CA VAL A 40 -5.42 -17.94 33.29
C VAL A 40 -5.87 -19.40 33.36
N SER A 41 -7.17 -19.65 33.50
CA SER A 41 -7.69 -21.02 33.59
C SER A 41 -8.23 -21.51 32.22
N PRO A 42 -8.02 -22.82 31.92
CA PRO A 42 -8.59 -23.43 30.72
C PRO A 42 -10.13 -23.37 30.66
N GLU A 43 -10.77 -23.47 31.82
CA GLU A 43 -12.24 -23.41 31.95
C GLU A 43 -12.80 -22.05 31.51
N GLU A 44 -12.08 -21.00 31.83
CA GLU A 44 -12.43 -19.63 31.44
C GLU A 44 -12.26 -19.40 29.94
N LEU A 45 -11.17 -19.92 29.36
CA LEU A 45 -10.85 -19.76 27.96
C LEU A 45 -11.62 -20.72 27.03
N GLY A 46 -12.09 -21.86 27.55
CA GLY A 46 -12.76 -22.90 26.77
C GLY A 46 -11.81 -23.73 25.89
N PHE A 47 -10.50 -23.75 26.23
CA PHE A 47 -9.48 -24.61 25.59
C PHE A 47 -8.31 -24.87 26.54
N ASP A 48 -7.62 -26.01 26.33
CA ASP A 48 -6.53 -26.46 27.20
C ASP A 48 -5.13 -26.14 26.66
N GLU A 49 -5.00 -25.89 25.36
CA GLU A 49 -3.69 -25.78 24.71
C GLU A 49 -3.59 -24.58 23.77
N ILE A 50 -2.38 -24.01 23.70
CA ILE A 50 -2.02 -22.91 22.79
C ILE A 50 -0.88 -23.38 21.91
N VAL A 51 -1.01 -23.28 20.59
CA VAL A 51 0.08 -23.43 19.64
C VAL A 51 0.71 -22.08 19.36
N PHE A 52 2.05 -22.03 19.26
CA PHE A 52 2.79 -20.78 19.08
C PHE A 52 4.19 -21.05 18.48
N VAL A 53 4.84 -19.97 18.02
CA VAL A 53 6.21 -20.02 17.49
C VAL A 53 7.19 -19.55 18.55
N LYS A 54 8.33 -20.24 18.70
CA LYS A 54 9.49 -19.74 19.46
C LYS A 54 10.61 -19.37 18.51
N ARG A 55 11.10 -18.16 18.61
CA ARG A 55 12.27 -17.63 17.90
C ARG A 55 12.73 -16.31 18.49
N LYS A 56 13.94 -15.86 18.14
CA LYS A 56 14.35 -14.48 18.39
C LYS A 56 13.44 -13.50 17.64
N PRO A 57 13.33 -12.24 18.09
CA PRO A 57 12.70 -11.18 17.32
C PRO A 57 13.31 -11.05 15.92
N TYR A 58 12.58 -10.50 14.99
CA TYR A 58 13.13 -10.10 13.70
C TYR A 58 14.29 -9.12 13.87
N SER A 59 15.22 -9.12 12.93
CA SER A 59 16.38 -8.22 12.95
C SER A 59 16.22 -6.99 12.06
N SER A 60 15.18 -6.95 11.23
CA SER A 60 14.91 -5.82 10.36
C SER A 60 14.27 -4.65 11.12
N ASP A 61 14.32 -3.50 10.54
CA ASP A 61 13.75 -2.25 11.05
C ASP A 61 12.61 -1.70 10.17
N HIS A 62 12.15 -2.51 9.21
CA HIS A 62 11.03 -2.18 8.35
C HIS A 62 10.05 -3.35 8.26
N TYR A 63 8.75 -3.10 8.37
CA TYR A 63 7.70 -4.12 8.57
C TYR A 63 7.58 -5.18 7.47
N TYR A 64 8.05 -4.91 6.26
CA TYR A 64 8.06 -5.88 5.15
C TYR A 64 9.45 -6.43 4.83
N THR A 65 10.47 -6.07 5.56
CA THR A 65 11.85 -6.42 5.25
C THR A 65 12.33 -7.74 5.87
N ASP A 66 11.46 -8.45 6.54
CA ASP A 66 11.72 -9.84 6.91
C ASP A 66 11.78 -10.73 5.67
N VAL A 67 11.12 -10.28 4.61
CA VAL A 67 11.17 -10.86 3.28
C VAL A 67 12.43 -10.34 2.57
N ASN A 68 13.27 -11.24 2.09
CA ASN A 68 14.46 -11.01 1.27
C ASN A 68 15.70 -10.39 1.93
N ASN A 69 15.61 -9.64 3.00
CA ASN A 69 16.81 -8.96 3.49
C ASN A 69 16.91 -8.78 5.00
N GLY A 70 15.85 -9.06 5.71
CA GLY A 70 15.73 -8.55 7.06
C GLY A 70 16.28 -9.48 8.14
N THR A 71 16.51 -10.75 7.85
CA THR A 71 16.84 -11.71 8.90
C THR A 71 18.35 -11.92 9.01
N SER A 72 18.94 -11.40 10.07
CA SER A 72 20.35 -11.58 10.40
C SER A 72 20.70 -13.06 10.67
N PRO A 73 21.90 -13.54 10.29
CA PRO A 73 22.33 -14.93 10.47
C PRO A 73 22.21 -15.48 11.91
N ASP A 74 22.31 -14.64 12.92
CA ASP A 74 22.19 -15.02 14.34
C ASP A 74 20.76 -15.34 14.77
N ARG A 75 19.77 -15.16 13.87
CA ARG A 75 18.36 -15.51 14.09
C ARG A 75 18.03 -16.94 13.68
N PHE A 76 18.91 -17.60 12.91
CA PHE A 76 18.72 -18.98 12.42
C PHE A 76 19.23 -19.98 13.45
N LEU A 77 18.35 -20.40 14.34
CA LEU A 77 18.67 -21.26 15.46
C LEU A 77 18.01 -22.64 15.31
N PRO A 78 18.65 -23.71 15.81
CA PRO A 78 18.07 -25.05 15.76
C PRO A 78 16.83 -25.22 16.66
N GLU A 79 16.72 -24.46 17.74
CA GLU A 79 15.57 -24.49 18.66
C GLU A 79 14.41 -23.60 18.23
N ASN A 80 14.54 -22.78 17.17
CA ASN A 80 13.39 -22.13 16.57
C ASN A 80 12.37 -23.18 16.16
N GLY A 81 11.07 -22.95 16.43
CA GLY A 81 10.10 -23.99 16.16
C GLY A 81 8.67 -23.62 16.50
N ILE A 82 7.78 -24.58 16.26
CA ILE A 82 6.37 -24.53 16.65
C ILE A 82 6.21 -25.41 17.89
N TYR A 83 5.55 -24.87 18.90
CA TYR A 83 5.37 -25.48 20.20
C TYR A 83 3.93 -25.44 20.63
N VAL A 84 3.53 -26.34 21.50
CA VAL A 84 2.24 -26.36 22.18
C VAL A 84 2.47 -26.24 23.68
N TYR A 85 1.78 -25.30 24.31
CA TYR A 85 1.75 -25.13 25.75
C TYR A 85 0.39 -25.57 26.30
N ASN A 86 0.38 -26.45 27.28
CA ASN A 86 -0.84 -26.91 27.95
C ASN A 86 -1.07 -26.09 29.22
N LEU A 87 -2.15 -25.31 29.24
CA LEU A 87 -2.54 -24.41 30.32
C LEU A 87 -2.82 -25.13 31.65
N ARG A 88 -3.33 -26.39 31.56
CA ARG A 88 -3.73 -27.17 32.75
C ARG A 88 -2.52 -27.78 33.46
N THR A 89 -1.56 -28.24 32.69
CA THR A 89 -0.38 -28.97 33.25
C THR A 89 0.86 -28.09 33.33
N GLY A 90 0.87 -26.91 32.70
CA GLY A 90 2.06 -26.05 32.58
C GLY A 90 3.18 -26.67 31.73
N ARG A 91 2.91 -27.72 30.95
CA ARG A 91 3.89 -28.40 30.13
C ARG A 91 3.92 -27.88 28.71
N GLU A 92 5.13 -27.79 28.17
CA GLU A 92 5.37 -27.46 26.78
C GLU A 92 5.89 -28.69 26.02
N ARG A 93 5.48 -28.85 24.76
CA ARG A 93 6.03 -29.82 23.80
C ARG A 93 6.33 -29.19 22.47
N ALA A 94 7.38 -29.62 21.80
CA ALA A 94 7.64 -29.25 20.43
C ALA A 94 6.69 -29.98 19.46
N VAL A 95 6.20 -29.30 18.44
CA VAL A 95 5.55 -29.86 17.25
C VAL A 95 6.62 -30.13 16.19
N VAL A 96 7.39 -29.09 15.86
CA VAL A 96 8.55 -29.16 14.97
C VAL A 96 9.57 -28.12 15.40
N THR A 97 10.86 -28.45 15.29
CA THR A 97 11.95 -27.48 15.49
C THR A 97 12.81 -27.41 14.24
N ALA A 98 13.52 -26.31 14.07
CA ALA A 98 14.42 -26.12 12.94
C ALA A 98 15.56 -27.15 12.93
N ALA A 99 15.90 -27.78 14.07
CA ALA A 99 16.84 -28.90 14.14
C ALA A 99 16.33 -30.11 13.34
N GLY A 100 15.02 -30.31 13.23
CA GLY A 100 14.40 -31.39 12.43
C GLY A 100 14.07 -30.99 10.99
N MET A 101 14.35 -29.75 10.60
CA MET A 101 14.14 -29.22 9.26
C MET A 101 15.41 -29.33 8.40
N PRO A 102 15.33 -29.19 7.07
CA PRO A 102 16.52 -29.07 6.22
C PRO A 102 17.48 -28.01 6.75
N GLY A 103 18.79 -28.31 6.72
CA GLY A 103 19.83 -27.42 7.24
C GLY A 103 20.04 -27.50 8.77
N GLY A 104 19.18 -28.17 9.53
CA GLY A 104 19.32 -28.38 10.99
C GLY A 104 19.20 -27.11 11.83
N LYS A 105 18.82 -25.99 11.22
CA LYS A 105 18.56 -24.67 11.80
C LYS A 105 17.69 -23.88 10.84
N GLY A 106 17.10 -22.78 11.28
CA GLY A 106 16.29 -21.95 10.39
C GLY A 106 15.51 -20.89 11.14
N PHE A 107 14.67 -20.19 10.40
CA PHE A 107 13.82 -19.15 10.91
C PHE A 107 12.36 -19.41 10.49
N LEU A 108 11.44 -19.35 11.45
CA LEU A 108 10.00 -19.51 11.25
C LEU A 108 9.32 -18.14 11.32
N GLY A 109 8.44 -17.87 10.37
CA GLY A 109 7.62 -16.66 10.36
C GLY A 109 6.25 -16.87 11.02
N LYS A 110 5.18 -16.83 10.22
CA LYS A 110 3.78 -16.95 10.66
C LYS A 110 3.31 -18.40 10.61
N ILE A 111 2.38 -18.75 11.49
CA ILE A 111 1.65 -20.02 11.46
C ILE A 111 0.17 -19.80 11.16
N SER A 112 -0.50 -20.79 10.62
CA SER A 112 -1.95 -20.90 10.54
C SER A 112 -2.39 -22.34 10.87
N LEU A 113 -3.36 -22.46 11.77
CA LEU A 113 -3.94 -23.73 12.20
C LEU A 113 -5.09 -24.10 11.26
N SER A 114 -5.16 -25.37 10.83
CA SER A 114 -6.30 -25.90 10.08
C SER A 114 -7.61 -25.76 10.87
N PHE A 115 -8.75 -25.79 10.19
CA PHE A 115 -10.05 -25.61 10.86
C PHE A 115 -10.38 -26.73 11.84
N ASP A 116 -9.88 -27.93 11.59
CA ASP A 116 -10.03 -29.10 12.49
C ASP A 116 -8.95 -29.18 13.58
N ALA A 117 -8.03 -28.21 13.61
CA ALA A 117 -6.91 -28.10 14.54
C ALA A 117 -5.91 -29.28 14.48
N ARG A 118 -5.82 -29.99 13.36
CA ARG A 118 -4.92 -31.16 13.20
C ARG A 118 -3.62 -30.83 12.46
N GLN A 119 -3.61 -29.79 11.64
CA GLN A 119 -2.48 -29.38 10.80
C GLN A 119 -2.08 -27.95 11.10
N VAL A 120 -0.79 -27.66 10.94
CA VAL A 120 -0.24 -26.31 10.97
C VAL A 120 0.49 -26.06 9.67
N VAL A 121 0.09 -25.02 8.93
CA VAL A 121 0.85 -24.49 7.81
C VAL A 121 1.68 -23.29 8.30
N PHE A 122 2.92 -23.18 7.83
CA PHE A 122 3.84 -22.15 8.29
C PHE A 122 4.87 -21.78 7.22
N ASP A 123 5.47 -20.61 7.34
CA ASP A 123 6.59 -20.22 6.51
C ASP A 123 7.92 -20.49 7.25
N PHE A 124 8.88 -21.02 6.51
CA PHE A 124 10.19 -21.38 7.01
C PHE A 124 11.29 -20.99 6.05
N ARG A 125 12.36 -20.42 6.58
CA ARG A 125 13.57 -20.04 5.87
C ARG A 125 14.77 -20.80 6.46
N GLU A 126 15.42 -21.58 5.62
CA GLU A 126 16.54 -22.47 6.02
C GLU A 126 17.80 -21.68 6.38
N SER A 127 18.11 -20.63 5.59
CA SER A 127 19.32 -19.82 5.74
C SER A 127 19.12 -18.43 5.11
N PRO A 128 19.98 -17.45 5.41
CA PRO A 128 19.87 -16.08 4.84
C PRO A 128 19.95 -16.00 3.31
N ASP A 129 20.53 -16.99 2.66
CA ASP A 129 20.70 -17.09 1.20
C ASP A 129 19.59 -17.90 0.51
N ARG A 130 18.60 -18.38 1.27
CA ARG A 130 17.41 -19.07 0.79
C ARG A 130 16.17 -18.24 1.04
N GLY A 131 15.14 -18.40 0.18
CA GLY A 131 13.84 -17.80 0.40
C GLY A 131 12.98 -18.55 1.42
N PHE A 132 12.00 -17.85 1.97
CA PHE A 132 10.93 -18.50 2.72
C PHE A 132 10.14 -19.45 1.83
N ARG A 133 9.73 -20.58 2.40
CA ARG A 133 8.85 -21.57 1.76
C ARG A 133 7.73 -21.95 2.72
N VAL A 134 6.59 -22.31 2.14
CA VAL A 134 5.45 -22.82 2.89
C VAL A 134 5.69 -24.30 3.21
N TRP A 135 5.51 -24.64 4.47
CA TRP A 135 5.60 -26.00 5.02
C TRP A 135 4.33 -26.34 5.79
N GLU A 136 4.08 -27.62 5.95
CA GLU A 136 2.95 -28.13 6.71
C GLU A 136 3.40 -29.28 7.62
N VAL A 137 2.79 -29.39 8.80
CA VAL A 137 3.04 -30.46 9.77
C VAL A 137 1.77 -30.75 10.58
N GLY A 138 1.56 -32.01 10.94
CA GLY A 138 0.54 -32.38 11.91
C GLY A 138 0.84 -31.80 13.30
N ILE A 139 -0.18 -31.47 14.06
CA ILE A 139 -0.02 -30.93 15.43
C ILE A 139 0.65 -31.94 16.39
N ASP A 140 0.65 -33.21 16.03
CA ASP A 140 1.38 -34.29 16.69
C ASP A 140 2.86 -34.42 16.25
N GLY A 141 3.29 -33.57 15.30
CA GLY A 141 4.63 -33.60 14.70
C GLY A 141 4.79 -34.53 13.50
N ALA A 142 3.76 -35.30 13.14
CA ALA A 142 3.80 -36.19 12.00
C ALA A 142 3.55 -35.47 10.67
N GLY A 143 3.97 -36.06 9.56
CA GLY A 143 3.63 -35.59 8.20
C GLY A 143 4.29 -34.29 7.81
N LEU A 144 5.43 -33.91 8.38
CA LEU A 144 6.19 -32.72 7.99
C LEU A 144 6.53 -32.77 6.50
N ARG A 145 6.11 -31.75 5.74
CA ARG A 145 6.37 -31.64 4.30
C ARG A 145 6.54 -30.21 3.85
N GLN A 146 7.34 -30.00 2.84
CA GLN A 146 7.40 -28.76 2.11
C GLN A 146 6.23 -28.67 1.14
N VAL A 147 5.54 -27.54 1.08
CA VAL A 147 4.38 -27.32 0.21
C VAL A 147 4.75 -26.44 -0.97
N SER A 148 5.48 -25.33 -0.77
CA SER A 148 5.91 -24.47 -1.88
C SER A 148 7.40 -24.66 -2.18
N PHE A 149 7.75 -24.52 -3.47
CA PHE A 149 9.10 -24.69 -3.98
C PHE A 149 9.54 -23.43 -4.76
N PRO A 150 10.87 -23.21 -4.92
CA PRO A 150 11.35 -22.14 -5.79
C PRO A 150 10.75 -22.24 -7.19
N PRO A 151 10.47 -21.11 -7.87
CA PRO A 151 10.16 -21.12 -9.30
C PRO A 151 11.32 -21.72 -10.10
N ASP A 152 11.02 -22.42 -11.19
CA ASP A 152 12.04 -23.09 -12.05
C ASP A 152 13.09 -22.09 -12.60
N ASP A 153 12.72 -20.82 -12.74
CA ASP A 153 13.61 -19.78 -13.24
C ASP A 153 14.34 -18.97 -12.16
N GLU A 154 14.18 -19.30 -10.87
CA GLU A 154 14.81 -18.57 -9.76
C GLU A 154 16.34 -18.51 -9.88
N ALA A 155 17.00 -19.62 -10.20
CA ALA A 155 18.44 -19.65 -10.36
C ALA A 155 18.91 -18.79 -11.56
N ARG A 156 18.17 -18.79 -12.66
CA ARG A 156 18.43 -17.94 -13.84
C ARG A 156 18.29 -16.47 -13.48
N LYS A 157 17.25 -16.11 -12.73
CA LYS A 157 17.01 -14.75 -12.26
C LYS A 157 18.10 -14.29 -11.29
N ALA A 158 18.51 -15.11 -10.34
CA ALA A 158 19.61 -14.82 -9.43
C ALA A 158 20.93 -14.56 -10.17
N ALA A 159 21.27 -15.40 -11.15
CA ALA A 159 22.47 -15.23 -11.98
C ALA A 159 22.45 -13.93 -12.77
N ARG A 160 21.30 -13.57 -13.34
CA ARG A 160 21.09 -12.33 -14.10
C ARG A 160 21.32 -11.10 -13.23
N TRP A 161 20.86 -11.11 -11.99
CA TRP A 161 21.02 -10.00 -11.05
C TRP A 161 22.44 -9.82 -10.52
N GLY A 162 23.25 -10.87 -10.61
CA GLY A 162 24.63 -10.88 -10.13
C GLY A 162 24.76 -10.63 -8.63
N ARG A 163 23.74 -10.97 -7.85
CA ARG A 163 23.69 -10.91 -6.40
C ARG A 163 22.69 -11.95 -5.88
N PRO A 164 22.80 -12.36 -4.60
CA PRO A 164 21.82 -13.26 -4.00
C PRO A 164 20.41 -12.71 -4.16
N TRP A 165 19.57 -13.52 -4.77
CA TRP A 165 18.15 -13.27 -4.91
C TRP A 165 17.39 -14.58 -4.77
N HIS A 166 16.24 -14.51 -4.15
CA HIS A 166 15.35 -15.63 -3.97
C HIS A 166 13.90 -15.15 -3.94
N THR A 167 13.00 -16.01 -4.31
CA THR A 167 11.57 -15.84 -4.09
C THR A 167 11.26 -16.15 -2.64
N ASP A 168 10.33 -15.42 -2.03
CA ASP A 168 9.80 -15.68 -0.71
C ASP A 168 8.31 -15.98 -0.79
N ASP A 169 7.87 -17.05 -0.13
CA ASP A 169 6.48 -17.43 0.09
C ASP A 169 6.21 -17.36 1.59
N VAL A 170 5.42 -16.38 2.04
CA VAL A 170 5.24 -16.04 3.46
C VAL A 170 3.78 -15.92 3.85
N HIS A 171 3.50 -15.95 5.15
CA HIS A 171 2.17 -15.73 5.73
C HIS A 171 1.09 -16.68 5.20
N PRO A 172 1.30 -17.99 5.19
CA PRO A 172 0.30 -18.93 4.69
C PRO A 172 -0.94 -18.97 5.58
N CYS A 173 -2.09 -19.25 4.96
CA CYS A 173 -3.37 -19.44 5.63
C CYS A 173 -4.22 -20.48 4.87
N TYR A 174 -4.88 -21.39 5.60
CA TYR A 174 -5.82 -22.34 4.99
C TYR A 174 -7.09 -21.65 4.54
N LEU A 175 -7.57 -22.02 3.37
CA LEU A 175 -8.90 -21.67 2.86
C LEU A 175 -9.93 -22.76 3.21
N PRO A 176 -11.25 -22.44 3.22
CA PRO A 176 -12.29 -23.41 3.55
C PRO A 176 -12.35 -24.63 2.61
N ASP A 177 -11.88 -24.50 1.39
CA ASP A 177 -11.83 -25.56 0.37
C ASP A 177 -10.53 -26.39 0.42
N GLY A 178 -9.64 -26.12 1.39
CA GLY A 178 -8.39 -26.82 1.59
C GLY A 178 -7.19 -26.22 0.84
N ARG A 179 -7.38 -25.28 -0.07
CA ARG A 179 -6.29 -24.51 -0.69
C ARG A 179 -5.54 -23.70 0.37
N ILE A 180 -4.36 -23.23 0.00
CA ILE A 180 -3.52 -22.37 0.86
C ILE A 180 -3.33 -21.03 0.15
N ILE A 181 -3.71 -19.93 0.83
CA ILE A 181 -3.40 -18.57 0.40
C ILE A 181 -2.15 -18.09 1.14
N PHE A 182 -1.30 -17.33 0.46
CA PHE A 182 -0.04 -16.82 1.01
C PHE A 182 0.41 -15.56 0.27
N SER A 183 1.29 -14.78 0.88
CA SER A 183 1.94 -13.64 0.21
C SER A 183 3.23 -14.11 -0.45
N SER A 184 3.49 -13.68 -1.69
CA SER A 184 4.68 -14.11 -2.41
C SER A 184 5.32 -13.02 -3.24
N THR A 185 6.66 -13.06 -3.32
CA THR A 185 7.47 -12.21 -4.20
C THR A 185 7.58 -12.75 -5.63
N ARG A 186 6.84 -13.82 -5.98
CA ARG A 186 6.74 -14.35 -7.36
C ARG A 186 6.23 -13.31 -8.36
N CYS A 187 5.50 -12.31 -7.90
CA CYS A 187 5.08 -11.17 -8.72
C CYS A 187 6.23 -10.29 -9.19
N GLU A 188 7.42 -10.40 -8.59
CA GLU A 188 8.62 -9.60 -8.91
C GLU A 188 8.44 -8.08 -8.75
N HIS A 189 7.47 -7.67 -7.95
CA HIS A 189 7.25 -6.25 -7.67
C HIS A 189 8.25 -5.74 -6.62
N THR A 190 8.56 -4.45 -6.71
CA THR A 190 9.33 -3.71 -5.69
C THR A 190 8.53 -2.54 -5.17
N VAL A 191 8.81 -2.14 -3.93
CA VAL A 191 8.22 -0.93 -3.38
C VAL A 191 8.65 0.30 -4.19
N LEU A 192 7.77 1.26 -4.28
CA LEU A 192 7.98 2.43 -5.12
C LEU A 192 9.00 3.40 -4.53
N CYS A 193 9.04 3.50 -3.20
CA CYS A 193 9.93 4.42 -2.49
C CYS A 193 11.38 3.91 -2.37
N GLY A 194 11.63 2.64 -2.61
CA GLY A 194 12.94 2.06 -2.40
C GLY A 194 13.39 1.24 -3.60
N GLY A 195 13.99 1.84 -4.59
CA GLY A 195 14.39 1.21 -5.84
C GLY A 195 15.44 0.11 -5.77
N SER A 196 15.38 -0.80 -4.81
CA SER A 196 16.32 -1.91 -4.75
C SER A 196 15.59 -3.25 -4.66
N ALA A 197 16.19 -4.31 -5.20
CA ALA A 197 15.73 -5.67 -5.06
C ALA A 197 15.68 -6.17 -3.59
N HIS A 198 16.02 -5.33 -2.62
CA HIS A 198 15.87 -5.67 -1.21
C HIS A 198 14.52 -5.25 -0.64
N LEU A 199 13.77 -4.42 -1.34
CA LEU A 199 12.49 -3.91 -0.87
C LEU A 199 11.41 -4.40 -1.81
N VAL A 200 11.21 -5.70 -1.80
CA VAL A 200 10.18 -6.39 -2.59
C VAL A 200 8.78 -6.06 -2.08
N ALA A 201 7.82 -6.15 -2.96
CA ALA A 201 6.41 -5.95 -2.67
C ALA A 201 5.64 -7.24 -2.97
N PRO A 202 5.56 -8.19 -2.03
CA PRO A 202 4.83 -9.43 -2.22
C PRO A 202 3.33 -9.16 -2.27
N VAL A 203 2.63 -9.96 -3.08
CA VAL A 203 1.17 -9.92 -3.19
C VAL A 203 0.58 -11.31 -2.95
N LEU A 204 -0.75 -11.37 -2.80
CA LEU A 204 -1.43 -12.61 -2.49
C LEU A 204 -1.43 -13.59 -3.65
N HIS A 205 -1.12 -14.84 -3.34
CA HIS A 205 -1.15 -16.01 -4.20
C HIS A 205 -1.96 -17.12 -3.53
N CYS A 206 -2.43 -18.05 -4.31
CA CYS A 206 -3.12 -19.25 -3.85
C CYS A 206 -2.52 -20.49 -4.50
N MET A 207 -2.54 -21.62 -3.81
CA MET A 207 -2.09 -22.92 -4.34
C MET A 207 -3.01 -24.04 -3.88
N ALA A 208 -3.00 -25.15 -4.61
CA ALA A 208 -3.65 -26.39 -4.19
C ALA A 208 -2.99 -26.94 -2.91
N PRO A 209 -3.65 -27.82 -2.14
CA PRO A 209 -3.12 -28.37 -0.89
C PRO A 209 -1.79 -29.12 -1.06
N ASP A 210 -1.52 -29.65 -2.25
CA ASP A 210 -0.28 -30.34 -2.59
C ASP A 210 0.86 -29.41 -3.06
N GLY A 211 0.60 -28.08 -3.10
CA GLY A 211 1.57 -27.07 -3.53
C GLY A 211 1.59 -26.81 -5.05
N THR A 212 0.73 -27.47 -5.81
CA THR A 212 0.57 -27.25 -7.25
C THR A 212 -0.39 -26.08 -7.52
N GLN A 213 -0.57 -25.71 -8.79
CA GLN A 213 -1.53 -24.71 -9.26
C GLN A 213 -1.35 -23.34 -8.55
N ILE A 214 -0.12 -22.89 -8.40
CA ILE A 214 0.15 -21.57 -7.81
C ILE A 214 -0.38 -20.49 -8.74
N GLU A 215 -1.32 -19.68 -8.26
CA GLU A 215 -1.95 -18.58 -8.96
C GLU A 215 -1.76 -17.26 -8.19
N GLN A 216 -1.38 -16.19 -8.91
CA GLN A 216 -1.35 -14.84 -8.35
C GLN A 216 -2.77 -14.27 -8.33
N LEU A 217 -3.28 -13.94 -7.14
CA LEU A 217 -4.64 -13.44 -6.95
C LEU A 217 -4.77 -11.93 -7.12
N SER A 218 -3.73 -11.20 -6.81
CA SER A 218 -3.71 -9.74 -6.85
C SER A 218 -2.59 -9.22 -7.74
N LYS A 219 -2.89 -8.13 -8.46
CA LYS A 219 -1.91 -7.36 -9.24
C LYS A 219 -1.54 -6.05 -8.55
N SER A 220 -1.74 -5.97 -7.25
CA SER A 220 -1.36 -4.80 -6.46
C SER A 220 0.07 -4.37 -6.77
N PRO A 221 0.31 -3.08 -7.04
CA PRO A 221 1.65 -2.58 -7.30
C PRO A 221 2.56 -2.64 -6.07
N VAL A 222 1.98 -2.71 -4.87
CA VAL A 222 2.70 -2.80 -3.60
C VAL A 222 2.15 -3.90 -2.71
N SER A 223 2.72 -4.02 -1.52
CA SER A 223 2.63 -5.20 -0.67
C SER A 223 1.23 -5.51 -0.13
N GLU A 224 0.91 -6.80 -0.10
CA GLU A 224 -0.24 -7.38 0.57
C GLU A 224 0.22 -8.52 1.49
N PHE A 225 -0.20 -8.47 2.75
CA PHE A 225 0.31 -9.37 3.80
C PHE A 225 -0.78 -9.92 4.72
N CYS A 226 -0.42 -10.94 5.46
CA CYS A 226 -1.16 -11.45 6.60
C CYS A 226 -2.59 -11.88 6.27
N PRO A 227 -2.82 -12.70 5.24
CA PRO A 227 -4.16 -13.18 4.94
C PRO A 227 -4.74 -13.99 6.10
N VAL A 228 -6.04 -13.83 6.33
CA VAL A 228 -6.86 -14.60 7.28
C VAL A 228 -8.27 -14.74 6.74
N VAL A 229 -8.92 -15.87 7.01
CA VAL A 229 -10.28 -16.16 6.52
C VAL A 229 -11.32 -15.65 7.51
N LEU A 230 -12.32 -14.94 7.00
CA LEU A 230 -13.49 -14.46 7.73
C LEU A 230 -14.56 -15.57 7.87
N ASP A 231 -15.51 -15.38 8.79
CA ASP A 231 -16.63 -16.31 9.03
C ASP A 231 -17.57 -16.47 7.84
N ASP A 232 -17.57 -15.50 6.92
CA ASP A 232 -18.33 -15.53 5.66
C ASP A 232 -17.56 -16.17 4.48
N GLY A 233 -16.30 -16.56 4.68
CA GLY A 233 -15.45 -17.23 3.70
C GLY A 233 -14.57 -16.28 2.87
N ARG A 234 -14.72 -14.96 2.99
CA ARG A 234 -13.79 -14.01 2.37
C ARG A 234 -12.43 -14.07 3.04
N VAL A 235 -11.41 -13.54 2.38
CA VAL A 235 -10.05 -13.37 2.89
C VAL A 235 -9.84 -11.92 3.27
N MET A 236 -9.46 -11.67 4.52
CA MET A 236 -9.02 -10.36 5.01
C MET A 236 -7.50 -10.28 5.00
N TYR A 237 -6.93 -9.13 4.64
CA TYR A 237 -5.50 -8.93 4.54
C TYR A 237 -5.11 -7.48 4.74
N HIS A 238 -3.83 -7.25 5.04
CA HIS A 238 -3.22 -5.93 5.06
C HIS A 238 -2.74 -5.55 3.67
N ARG A 239 -2.99 -4.29 3.24
CA ARG A 239 -2.54 -3.75 1.96
C ARG A 239 -1.90 -2.39 2.13
N TRP A 240 -0.79 -2.18 1.45
CA TRP A 240 -0.10 -0.90 1.36
C TRP A 240 -0.43 -0.19 0.04
N GLU A 241 -0.63 1.11 0.09
CA GLU A 241 -0.99 1.93 -1.06
C GLU A 241 -0.21 3.23 -1.11
N TYR A 242 -0.12 3.81 -2.33
CA TYR A 242 0.54 5.10 -2.55
C TYR A 242 -0.26 6.05 -3.44
N ILE A 243 -1.39 5.67 -4.01
CA ILE A 243 -2.11 6.51 -4.99
C ILE A 243 -2.62 7.78 -4.34
N ASP A 244 -2.05 8.91 -4.75
CA ASP A 244 -2.41 10.26 -4.30
C ASP A 244 -2.51 10.38 -2.78
N LYS A 245 -1.72 9.57 -2.07
CA LYS A 245 -1.63 9.50 -0.62
C LYS A 245 -0.17 9.38 -0.23
N GLY A 246 0.20 9.94 0.91
CA GLY A 246 1.56 9.79 1.42
C GLY A 246 1.98 8.33 1.58
N ALA A 247 3.19 8.00 1.18
CA ALA A 247 3.76 6.65 1.29
C ALA A 247 3.66 6.03 2.68
N ARG A 248 3.43 6.81 3.70
CA ARG A 248 3.37 6.40 5.09
C ARG A 248 1.97 6.14 5.62
N VAL A 249 0.93 6.69 4.99
CA VAL A 249 -0.43 6.74 5.55
C VAL A 249 -1.35 5.63 5.07
N ALA A 250 -1.21 5.15 3.84
CA ALA A 250 -2.16 4.21 3.27
C ALA A 250 -1.73 2.75 3.49
N LYS A 251 -1.90 2.26 4.70
CA LYS A 251 -1.64 0.87 5.10
C LYS A 251 -2.86 0.30 5.79
N THR A 252 -3.72 -0.26 4.99
CA THR A 252 -5.15 -0.44 5.19
C THR A 252 -5.54 -1.91 5.30
N ILE A 253 -6.75 -2.20 5.75
CA ILE A 253 -7.30 -3.54 5.87
C ILE A 253 -8.33 -3.75 4.79
N TRP A 254 -8.14 -4.81 4.01
CA TRP A 254 -8.97 -5.18 2.88
C TRP A 254 -9.52 -6.59 2.99
N THR A 255 -10.55 -6.87 2.22
CA THR A 255 -11.05 -8.22 1.96
C THR A 255 -11.10 -8.50 0.47
N MET A 256 -11.09 -9.78 0.11
CA MET A 256 -11.43 -10.28 -1.23
C MET A 256 -12.01 -11.69 -1.14
N ASN A 257 -12.61 -12.16 -2.21
CA ASN A 257 -12.97 -13.57 -2.34
C ASN A 257 -11.70 -14.45 -2.46
N PRO A 258 -11.76 -15.74 -2.12
CA PRO A 258 -10.63 -16.66 -2.21
C PRO A 258 -10.03 -16.84 -3.62
N ASP A 259 -10.69 -16.38 -4.66
CA ASP A 259 -10.21 -16.36 -6.05
C ASP A 259 -9.62 -15.01 -6.48
N GLY A 260 -9.46 -14.05 -5.56
CA GLY A 260 -8.94 -12.71 -5.81
C GLY A 260 -9.98 -11.71 -6.33
N SER A 261 -11.22 -12.13 -6.55
CA SER A 261 -12.30 -11.24 -6.99
C SER A 261 -12.84 -10.38 -5.83
N ARG A 262 -13.50 -9.28 -6.19
CA ARG A 262 -14.17 -8.35 -5.27
C ARG A 262 -13.31 -7.83 -4.13
N PRO A 263 -12.08 -7.32 -4.40
CA PRO A 263 -11.34 -6.62 -3.37
C PRO A 263 -12.15 -5.42 -2.86
N GLN A 264 -12.24 -5.31 -1.55
CA GLN A 264 -12.99 -4.26 -0.85
C GLN A 264 -12.25 -3.87 0.41
N GLU A 265 -12.15 -2.57 0.66
CA GLU A 265 -11.61 -2.06 1.92
C GLU A 265 -12.57 -2.36 3.08
N ILE A 266 -11.96 -2.69 4.23
CA ILE A 266 -12.63 -2.70 5.53
C ILE A 266 -12.38 -1.38 6.24
N TYR A 267 -11.09 -0.95 6.30
CA TYR A 267 -10.71 0.22 7.06
C TYR A 267 -9.37 0.81 6.61
N GLY A 268 -9.27 2.14 6.64
CA GLY A 268 -8.01 2.88 6.58
C GLY A 268 -7.82 3.76 5.36
N LEU A 269 -8.65 3.67 4.30
CA LEU A 269 -8.51 4.51 3.10
C LEU A 269 -8.75 5.99 3.36
N ALA A 270 -9.63 6.30 4.29
CA ALA A 270 -9.94 7.67 4.70
C ALA A 270 -9.49 7.97 6.14
N ASP A 271 -8.58 7.15 6.67
CA ASP A 271 -7.99 7.38 7.99
C ASP A 271 -7.07 8.60 7.96
N ASP A 272 -7.29 9.51 8.89
CA ASP A 272 -6.49 10.73 9.08
C ASP A 272 -5.24 10.50 9.93
N THR A 273 -5.02 9.27 10.40
CA THR A 273 -3.81 8.88 11.13
C THR A 273 -2.74 8.32 10.18
N THR A 274 -1.51 8.25 10.66
CA THR A 274 -0.40 7.61 9.94
C THR A 274 -0.15 6.18 10.43
N THR A 275 -1.11 5.60 11.13
CA THR A 275 -1.02 4.27 11.71
C THR A 275 -0.98 3.18 10.62
N VAL A 276 -0.10 2.23 10.81
CA VAL A 276 -0.02 1.00 10.01
C VAL A 276 -0.78 -0.08 10.75
N TYR A 277 -1.78 -0.68 10.10
CA TYR A 277 -2.59 -1.75 10.68
C TYR A 277 -2.09 -3.11 10.20
N MET A 278 -1.48 -3.89 11.09
CA MET A 278 -0.85 -5.17 10.78
C MET A 278 -1.50 -6.33 11.53
N TYR A 279 -1.32 -7.55 11.03
CA TYR A 279 -1.86 -8.78 11.63
C TYR A 279 -3.35 -8.70 11.99
N PRO A 280 -4.21 -8.32 11.03
CA PRO A 280 -5.64 -8.24 11.30
C PRO A 280 -6.20 -9.63 11.62
N GLN A 281 -7.09 -9.68 12.61
CA GLN A 281 -7.85 -10.88 12.97
C GLN A 281 -9.33 -10.51 13.10
N PRO A 282 -10.26 -11.30 12.53
CA PRO A 282 -11.68 -11.05 12.68
C PRO A 282 -12.10 -11.30 14.15
N MET A 283 -12.96 -10.46 14.67
CA MET A 283 -13.60 -10.69 15.96
C MET A 283 -14.65 -11.82 15.86
N PRO A 284 -14.74 -12.71 16.83
CA PRO A 284 -15.68 -13.83 16.80
C PRO A 284 -17.12 -13.37 16.56
N GLY A 285 -17.78 -13.98 15.56
CA GLY A 285 -19.18 -13.72 15.22
C GLY A 285 -19.47 -12.31 14.69
N ASN A 286 -18.43 -11.58 14.23
CA ASN A 286 -18.58 -10.22 13.79
C ASN A 286 -17.72 -9.93 12.55
N ASP A 287 -18.35 -9.62 11.41
CA ASP A 287 -17.71 -9.43 10.11
C ASP A 287 -17.15 -8.02 9.87
N HIS A 288 -17.41 -7.08 10.76
CA HIS A 288 -17.00 -5.69 10.67
C HIS A 288 -16.07 -5.23 11.81
N ARG A 289 -15.86 -6.06 12.81
CA ARG A 289 -14.92 -5.76 13.90
C ARG A 289 -13.63 -6.55 13.71
N VAL A 290 -12.51 -5.85 13.81
CA VAL A 290 -11.18 -6.40 13.59
C VAL A 290 -10.26 -5.99 14.72
N VAL A 291 -9.53 -6.95 15.28
CA VAL A 291 -8.37 -6.63 16.12
C VAL A 291 -7.10 -6.72 15.31
N CYS A 292 -6.18 -5.77 15.50
CA CYS A 292 -4.92 -5.72 14.79
C CYS A 292 -3.82 -5.06 15.62
N VAL A 293 -2.61 -5.02 15.08
CA VAL A 293 -1.51 -4.22 15.61
C VAL A 293 -1.52 -2.87 14.94
N GLY A 294 -1.63 -1.80 15.72
CA GLY A 294 -1.36 -0.45 15.27
C GLY A 294 0.10 -0.10 15.53
N THR A 295 0.82 0.27 14.48
CA THR A 295 2.23 0.65 14.56
C THR A 295 2.53 1.83 13.64
N CYS A 296 3.70 2.41 13.76
CA CYS A 296 4.12 3.51 12.90
C CYS A 296 4.85 3.00 11.65
N HIS A 297 5.00 3.88 10.65
CA HIS A 297 5.73 3.54 9.44
C HIS A 297 7.21 3.27 9.73
N TYR A 298 7.79 3.96 10.70
CA TYR A 298 9.22 3.90 11.03
C TYR A 298 9.43 4.15 12.52
N PRO A 299 10.15 3.32 13.25
CA PRO A 299 10.72 2.01 12.98
C PRO A 299 9.71 0.89 13.29
N GLN A 300 9.60 -0.10 12.43
CA GLN A 300 8.54 -1.11 12.48
C GLN A 300 9.04 -2.53 12.59
N GLY A 301 10.22 -2.70 13.11
CA GLY A 301 10.78 -4.01 13.19
C GLY A 301 9.86 -5.02 13.83
N GLY A 302 9.53 -6.05 13.07
CA GLY A 302 8.73 -7.18 13.53
C GLY A 302 7.23 -6.88 13.70
N CYS A 303 6.72 -5.76 13.17
CA CYS A 303 5.30 -5.40 13.24
C CYS A 303 4.77 -5.40 14.68
N VAL A 304 5.42 -4.65 15.53
CA VAL A 304 5.09 -4.50 16.96
C VAL A 304 4.54 -3.11 17.26
N GLY A 305 3.61 -2.99 18.18
CA GLY A 305 2.97 -1.71 18.50
C GLY A 305 1.86 -1.86 19.54
N ALA A 306 0.79 -1.09 19.35
CA ALA A 306 -0.43 -1.15 20.17
C ALA A 306 -1.40 -2.21 19.65
N ILE A 307 -2.28 -2.71 20.48
CA ILE A 307 -3.43 -3.52 20.05
C ILE A 307 -4.61 -2.59 19.81
N MET A 308 -5.10 -2.63 18.57
CA MET A 308 -6.19 -1.81 18.07
C MET A 308 -7.41 -2.66 17.81
N LEU A 309 -8.56 -2.20 18.26
CA LEU A 309 -9.86 -2.75 17.90
C LEU A 309 -10.55 -1.77 16.95
N ILE A 310 -10.87 -2.23 15.76
CA ILE A 310 -11.52 -1.46 14.71
C ILE A 310 -12.95 -1.93 14.56
N ASP A 311 -13.91 -1.01 14.52
CA ASP A 311 -15.29 -1.27 14.15
C ASP A 311 -15.63 -0.49 12.87
N ALA A 312 -15.57 -1.16 11.74
CA ALA A 312 -15.74 -0.57 10.41
C ALA A 312 -17.15 0.01 10.16
N LYS A 313 -18.16 -0.37 10.96
CA LYS A 313 -19.52 0.21 10.88
C LYS A 313 -19.63 1.57 11.55
N THR A 314 -18.71 1.90 12.44
CA THR A 314 -18.75 3.15 13.20
C THR A 314 -18.26 4.35 12.37
N GLY A 315 -17.55 4.10 11.26
CA GLY A 315 -17.00 5.12 10.37
C GLY A 315 -15.50 4.96 10.15
N ASN A 316 -14.87 5.99 9.57
CA ASN A 316 -13.47 5.92 9.13
C ASN A 316 -12.52 6.71 10.00
N ARG A 317 -12.96 7.34 11.07
CA ARG A 317 -12.09 8.18 11.88
C ARG A 317 -11.53 7.39 13.05
N ALA A 318 -10.21 7.32 13.12
CA ALA A 318 -9.49 6.79 14.27
C ALA A 318 -9.58 7.74 15.46
N ARG A 319 -9.67 9.04 15.20
CA ARG A 319 -9.76 10.11 16.22
C ARG A 319 -10.61 11.26 15.73
N GLY A 320 -11.09 12.07 16.66
CA GLY A 320 -11.62 13.40 16.35
C GLY A 320 -10.53 14.32 15.84
N PRO A 321 -10.92 15.36 15.08
CA PRO A 321 -10.04 16.43 14.70
C PRO A 321 -9.36 17.03 15.93
N ASP A 322 -8.16 17.58 15.73
CA ASP A 322 -7.45 18.31 16.78
C ASP A 322 -8.19 19.63 17.05
N PRO A 323 -8.58 19.94 18.31
CA PRO A 323 -9.20 21.23 18.62
C PRO A 323 -8.34 22.44 18.24
N ASP A 324 -7.02 22.26 18.15
CA ASP A 324 -6.07 23.34 17.82
C ASP A 324 -5.76 23.41 16.31
N GLU A 325 -6.36 22.55 15.48
CA GLU A 325 -6.16 22.55 14.03
C GLU A 325 -7.05 23.61 13.37
N GLU A 326 -6.45 24.41 12.47
CA GLU A 326 -7.20 25.42 11.69
C GLU A 326 -8.29 24.73 10.84
N GLY A 327 -9.53 25.14 11.03
CA GLY A 327 -10.70 24.49 10.39
C GLY A 327 -11.31 23.36 11.21
N TYR A 328 -10.97 23.25 12.51
CA TYR A 328 -11.59 22.28 13.39
C TYR A 328 -13.11 22.32 13.34
N VAL A 329 -13.70 21.18 13.01
CA VAL A 329 -15.14 20.92 13.18
C VAL A 329 -15.28 19.85 14.26
N ALA A 330 -16.00 20.17 15.32
CA ALA A 330 -16.25 19.20 16.39
C ALA A 330 -16.90 17.93 15.81
N PHE A 331 -16.25 16.77 16.04
CA PHE A 331 -16.77 15.49 15.64
C PHE A 331 -17.68 14.94 16.73
N ASP A 332 -18.95 14.74 16.41
CA ASP A 332 -19.98 14.21 17.31
C ASP A 332 -20.22 12.70 17.15
N GLY A 333 -19.49 12.05 16.22
CA GLY A 333 -19.58 10.63 15.94
C GLY A 333 -18.74 9.75 16.87
N ARG A 334 -18.86 8.44 16.69
CA ARG A 334 -18.02 7.46 17.36
C ARG A 334 -16.77 7.19 16.54
N TYR A 335 -15.64 6.98 17.23
CA TYR A 335 -14.40 6.57 16.58
C TYR A 335 -14.46 5.11 16.16
N ALA A 336 -13.98 4.83 14.95
CA ALA A 336 -13.88 3.46 14.44
C ALA A 336 -12.81 2.66 15.18
N VAL A 337 -11.79 3.32 15.72
CA VAL A 337 -10.62 2.66 16.32
C VAL A 337 -10.58 2.91 17.82
N THR A 338 -10.40 1.82 18.57
CA THR A 338 -10.12 1.86 20.01
C THR A 338 -8.73 1.28 20.25
N ASN A 339 -7.86 2.02 20.96
CA ASN A 339 -6.59 1.48 21.44
C ASN A 339 -6.83 0.66 22.72
N VAL A 340 -6.71 -0.67 22.61
CA VAL A 340 -6.85 -1.61 23.73
C VAL A 340 -5.68 -1.51 24.71
N THR A 341 -4.54 -1.01 24.23
CA THR A 341 -3.30 -0.85 25.02
C THR A 341 -2.87 0.61 25.06
N PRO A 342 -3.63 1.48 25.76
CA PRO A 342 -3.50 2.94 25.67
C PRO A 342 -2.15 3.49 26.15
N HIS A 343 -1.38 2.72 26.93
CA HIS A 343 -0.01 3.05 27.32
C HIS A 343 1.03 2.85 26.19
N VAL A 344 0.61 2.33 25.02
CA VAL A 344 1.43 2.25 23.82
C VAL A 344 1.01 3.35 22.87
N PHE A 345 1.97 4.09 22.38
CA PHE A 345 1.74 5.26 21.55
C PHE A 345 1.28 4.89 20.14
N ILE A 346 0.36 5.71 19.60
CA ILE A 346 -0.02 5.70 18.20
C ILE A 346 0.71 6.87 17.53
N GLU A 347 1.24 6.64 16.34
CA GLU A 347 1.83 7.69 15.53
C GLU A 347 0.76 8.74 15.20
N ARG A 348 1.05 10.00 15.53
CA ARG A 348 0.24 11.14 15.12
C ARG A 348 1.12 12.15 14.40
N ARG A 349 0.54 12.76 13.38
CA ARG A 349 1.18 13.88 12.71
C ARG A 349 1.09 15.14 13.54
N THR A 350 2.22 15.74 13.88
CA THR A 350 2.36 17.12 14.39
C THR A 350 3.66 17.73 13.90
N GLU A 351 3.70 19.04 13.84
CA GLU A 351 4.78 19.89 13.37
C GLU A 351 5.94 20.04 14.37
N PRO A 352 7.17 20.14 13.93
CA PRO A 352 7.83 19.55 12.78
C PRO A 352 8.50 18.22 13.15
N GLY A 353 7.95 17.11 12.68
CA GLY A 353 8.51 15.79 12.90
C GLY A 353 7.44 14.72 13.22
N TRP A 354 7.90 13.49 13.36
CA TRP A 354 7.04 12.37 13.70
C TRP A 354 6.91 12.26 15.21
N HIS A 355 5.70 12.29 15.71
CA HIS A 355 5.43 12.18 17.12
C HIS A 355 4.39 11.08 17.38
N PHE A 356 4.57 10.39 18.50
CA PHE A 356 3.58 9.47 19.02
C PHE A 356 2.70 10.20 20.02
N LEU A 357 1.42 9.92 20.04
CA LEU A 357 0.51 10.45 21.03
C LEU A 357 0.38 9.46 22.19
N ALA A 358 0.75 9.90 23.40
CA ALA A 358 0.38 9.22 24.63
C ALA A 358 -1.06 9.53 25.00
N ASP A 359 -1.72 8.65 25.77
CA ASP A 359 -3.09 8.86 26.25
C ASP A 359 -3.29 10.15 27.04
N ASP A 360 -2.25 10.66 27.65
CA ASP A 360 -2.25 11.93 28.38
C ASP A 360 -2.06 13.16 27.47
N GLY A 361 -2.14 12.98 26.16
CA GLY A 361 -2.00 14.05 25.18
C GLY A 361 -0.57 14.50 24.89
N ARG A 362 0.42 13.87 25.51
CA ARG A 362 1.83 14.20 25.27
C ARG A 362 2.36 13.52 24.02
N TYR A 363 3.28 14.17 23.35
CA TYR A 363 3.93 13.69 22.14
C TYR A 363 5.33 13.16 22.46
N VAL A 364 5.66 12.01 21.88
CA VAL A 364 6.98 11.39 21.97
C VAL A 364 7.58 11.29 20.57
N HIS A 365 8.82 11.69 20.41
CA HIS A 365 9.51 11.64 19.11
C HIS A 365 9.61 10.20 18.61
N ASP A 366 9.40 9.96 17.31
CA ASP A 366 9.28 8.63 16.69
C ASP A 366 10.50 7.71 16.92
N ARG A 367 11.69 8.29 17.02
CA ARG A 367 12.93 7.54 17.25
C ARG A 367 12.97 6.80 18.58
N ASN A 368 12.12 7.15 19.52
CA ASN A 368 12.01 6.49 20.82
C ASN A 368 10.99 5.35 20.84
N GLY A 369 10.17 5.19 19.79
CA GLY A 369 9.16 4.14 19.71
C GLY A 369 9.70 2.73 19.47
N GLN A 370 11.00 2.54 19.35
CA GLN A 370 11.67 1.25 19.22
C GLN A 370 11.84 0.51 20.55
N SER A 371 11.72 1.22 21.64
CA SER A 371 11.66 0.69 22.99
C SER A 371 10.27 0.97 23.55
N GLY A 372 9.94 0.43 24.68
CA GLY A 372 8.66 0.59 25.33
C GLY A 372 7.91 -0.74 25.45
N HIS A 373 6.68 -0.63 25.93
CA HIS A 373 5.76 -1.75 25.99
C HIS A 373 5.21 -2.00 24.58
N LEU A 374 5.48 -3.16 23.99
CA LEU A 374 5.13 -3.45 22.59
C LEU A 374 4.37 -4.78 22.49
N TYR A 375 3.32 -4.79 21.72
CA TYR A 375 2.46 -5.93 21.46
C TYR A 375 2.49 -6.35 20.01
N THR A 376 2.16 -7.62 19.76
CA THR A 376 1.99 -8.14 18.41
C THR A 376 1.14 -9.41 18.39
N HIS A 377 0.72 -9.85 17.21
CA HIS A 377 -0.01 -11.08 16.95
C HIS A 377 -1.23 -11.27 17.86
N PRO A 378 -2.17 -10.31 17.89
CA PRO A 378 -3.39 -10.50 18.65
C PRO A 378 -4.21 -11.65 18.06
N TYR A 379 -4.74 -12.49 18.95
CA TYR A 379 -5.72 -13.51 18.60
C TYR A 379 -6.95 -13.33 19.53
N PRO A 380 -8.14 -13.00 18.99
CA PRO A 380 -9.32 -12.78 19.80
C PRO A 380 -9.85 -14.12 20.35
N VAL A 381 -9.94 -14.21 21.66
CA VAL A 381 -10.50 -15.38 22.36
C VAL A 381 -12.00 -15.19 22.57
N SER A 382 -12.40 -13.96 22.83
CA SER A 382 -13.79 -13.51 22.96
C SER A 382 -13.96 -12.14 22.28
N ASP A 383 -15.10 -11.51 22.46
CA ASP A 383 -15.36 -10.13 22.00
C ASP A 383 -14.58 -9.06 22.80
N ARG A 384 -13.94 -9.45 23.90
CA ARG A 384 -13.24 -8.55 24.82
C ARG A 384 -11.82 -8.98 25.18
N GLU A 385 -11.43 -10.23 24.95
CA GLU A 385 -10.16 -10.79 25.40
C GLU A 385 -9.30 -11.26 24.22
N PHE A 386 -7.99 -11.03 24.32
CA PHE A 386 -7.01 -11.29 23.26
C PHE A 386 -5.77 -11.99 23.83
N LEU A 387 -5.37 -13.11 23.21
CA LEU A 387 -4.01 -13.61 23.38
C LEU A 387 -3.08 -12.72 22.56
N VAL A 388 -1.95 -12.32 23.13
CA VAL A 388 -0.97 -11.45 22.49
C VAL A 388 0.47 -11.91 22.78
N SER A 389 1.39 -11.57 21.92
CA SER A 389 2.82 -11.56 22.23
C SER A 389 3.19 -10.18 22.75
N TYR A 390 3.67 -10.07 23.99
CA TYR A 390 3.92 -8.80 24.66
C TYR A 390 5.32 -8.70 25.24
N LYS A 391 5.98 -7.56 24.96
CA LYS A 391 7.28 -7.16 25.50
C LYS A 391 7.11 -6.22 26.68
N VAL A 392 7.35 -6.74 27.88
CA VAL A 392 7.11 -6.01 29.13
C VAL A 392 8.17 -4.92 29.40
N SER A 393 9.42 -5.15 29.02
CA SER A 393 10.51 -4.21 29.31
C SER A 393 10.40 -2.94 28.47
N PRO A 394 10.27 -1.75 29.09
CA PRO A 394 10.15 -0.50 28.35
C PRO A 394 11.51 0.04 27.85
N THR A 395 12.62 -0.48 28.36
CA THR A 395 13.97 0.06 28.09
C THR A 395 14.67 -0.67 26.94
N ASP A 396 14.29 -1.93 26.71
CA ASP A 396 14.94 -2.75 25.68
C ASP A 396 14.40 -2.40 24.30
N HIS A 397 15.29 -2.31 23.34
CA HIS A 397 14.93 -2.19 21.95
C HIS A 397 14.13 -3.45 21.51
N TYR A 398 13.13 -3.30 20.62
CA TYR A 398 12.19 -4.35 20.24
C TYR A 398 12.84 -5.63 19.71
N LYS A 399 14.07 -5.58 19.20
CA LYS A 399 14.78 -6.71 18.56
C LYS A 399 16.02 -7.21 19.31
N ASP A 400 16.48 -6.54 20.38
CA ASP A 400 17.79 -6.84 20.97
C ASP A 400 17.76 -8.01 21.92
N VAL A 401 16.68 -8.19 22.67
CA VAL A 401 16.57 -9.26 23.68
C VAL A 401 15.89 -10.50 23.08
N ALA A 402 16.58 -11.62 23.10
CA ALA A 402 16.16 -12.85 22.44
C ALA A 402 14.80 -13.39 22.94
N ASN A 403 14.51 -13.25 24.23
CA ASN A 403 13.29 -13.72 24.90
C ASN A 403 12.41 -12.57 25.44
N ALA A 404 12.41 -11.43 24.74
CA ALA A 404 11.69 -10.25 25.19
C ALA A 404 10.17 -10.42 25.23
N TYR A 405 9.63 -11.22 24.30
CA TYR A 405 8.19 -11.39 24.12
C TYR A 405 7.67 -12.66 24.79
N ALA A 406 6.64 -12.51 25.59
CA ALA A 406 5.91 -13.59 26.26
C ALA A 406 4.45 -13.61 25.80
N ILE A 407 3.74 -14.70 26.06
CA ILE A 407 2.30 -14.82 25.79
C ILE A 407 1.53 -14.28 27.00
N TRP A 408 0.60 -13.36 26.71
CA TRP A 408 -0.28 -12.75 27.66
C TRP A 408 -1.73 -12.81 27.18
N LEU A 409 -2.66 -12.79 28.11
CA LEU A 409 -4.07 -12.52 27.87
C LEU A 409 -4.34 -11.10 28.32
N ILE A 410 -4.88 -10.28 27.42
CA ILE A 410 -5.28 -8.90 27.69
C ILE A 410 -6.77 -8.73 27.40
N ASP A 411 -7.39 -7.73 27.98
CA ASP A 411 -8.80 -7.41 27.72
C ASP A 411 -9.01 -5.92 27.38
N THR A 412 -10.25 -5.60 26.99
CA THR A 412 -10.65 -4.23 26.65
C THR A 412 -10.70 -3.28 27.85
N ASP A 413 -10.62 -3.79 29.08
CA ASP A 413 -10.57 -3.00 30.31
C ASP A 413 -9.13 -2.69 30.74
N GLY A 414 -8.13 -3.16 29.96
CA GLY A 414 -6.71 -2.93 30.22
C GLY A 414 -6.06 -3.94 31.18
N ASN A 415 -6.75 -5.02 31.54
CA ASN A 415 -6.18 -6.06 32.39
C ASN A 415 -5.19 -6.91 31.60
N HIS A 416 -4.11 -7.32 32.26
CA HIS A 416 -3.07 -8.18 31.69
C HIS A 416 -2.86 -9.38 32.59
N ARG A 417 -2.96 -10.60 32.03
CA ARG A 417 -2.71 -11.86 32.73
C ARG A 417 -1.63 -12.64 32.01
N PHE A 418 -0.59 -13.03 32.75
CA PHE A 418 0.52 -13.79 32.21
C PHE A 418 0.08 -15.22 31.87
N VAL A 419 0.50 -15.71 30.70
CA VAL A 419 0.20 -17.06 30.22
C VAL A 419 1.46 -17.94 30.15
N HIS A 420 2.45 -17.54 29.35
CA HIS A 420 3.65 -18.35 29.13
C HIS A 420 4.84 -17.53 28.67
N ARG A 421 6.05 -17.96 29.05
CA ARG A 421 7.32 -17.40 28.59
C ARG A 421 8.37 -18.49 28.48
N ASP A 422 9.16 -18.46 27.40
CA ASP A 422 10.38 -19.27 27.29
C ASP A 422 11.59 -18.51 27.88
N ALA A 423 12.52 -19.26 28.46
CA ALA A 423 13.71 -18.68 29.11
C ALA A 423 14.75 -18.14 28.12
N ARG A 424 14.73 -18.58 26.86
CA ARG A 424 15.76 -18.27 25.86
C ARG A 424 15.24 -17.54 24.62
N LEU A 425 14.00 -17.81 24.23
CA LEU A 425 13.41 -17.31 22.99
C LEU A 425 12.10 -16.57 23.25
N SER A 426 11.76 -15.68 22.38
CA SER A 426 10.47 -14.99 22.37
C SER A 426 9.37 -15.91 21.82
N CYS A 427 8.16 -15.74 22.35
CA CYS A 427 6.95 -16.50 21.98
C CYS A 427 6.06 -15.63 21.08
N TRP A 428 5.67 -16.16 19.90
CA TRP A 428 4.99 -15.44 18.83
C TRP A 428 3.75 -16.19 18.35
N HIS A 429 2.77 -15.50 17.78
CA HIS A 429 1.56 -16.06 17.17
C HIS A 429 0.78 -17.02 18.08
N PRO A 430 0.43 -16.63 19.33
CA PRO A 430 -0.34 -17.48 20.21
C PRO A 430 -1.73 -17.75 19.61
N THR A 431 -2.03 -19.03 19.39
CA THR A 431 -3.28 -19.47 18.76
C THR A 431 -3.90 -20.60 19.62
N PRO A 432 -5.17 -20.49 20.04
CA PRO A 432 -5.86 -21.58 20.71
C PRO A 432 -5.85 -22.86 19.88
N LEU A 433 -5.42 -23.96 20.46
CA LEU A 433 -5.45 -25.27 19.81
C LEU A 433 -6.83 -25.88 19.96
N ARG A 434 -7.77 -25.41 19.14
CA ARG A 434 -9.15 -25.91 19.09
C ARG A 434 -9.69 -25.87 17.66
N ALA A 435 -10.55 -26.83 17.34
CA ALA A 435 -11.27 -26.84 16.09
C ALA A 435 -12.17 -25.59 15.98
N ARG A 436 -12.27 -25.05 14.78
CA ARG A 436 -13.08 -23.91 14.42
C ARG A 436 -14.12 -24.32 13.37
N ARG A 437 -15.25 -23.61 13.33
CA ARG A 437 -16.19 -23.78 12.23
C ARG A 437 -15.48 -23.51 10.91
N VAL A 438 -15.70 -24.37 9.92
CA VAL A 438 -15.26 -24.12 8.55
C VAL A 438 -16.21 -23.09 7.93
N PRO A 439 -15.71 -21.93 7.49
CA PRO A 439 -16.52 -20.95 6.78
C PRO A 439 -17.06 -21.51 5.44
N PRO A 440 -18.08 -20.88 4.86
CA PRO A 440 -18.56 -21.27 3.55
C PRO A 440 -17.47 -21.10 2.48
N SER A 441 -17.40 -22.02 1.54
CA SER A 441 -16.54 -21.91 0.37
C SER A 441 -17.22 -21.03 -0.68
N ILE A 442 -16.61 -19.89 -0.99
CA ILE A 442 -17.13 -18.95 -2.00
C ILE A 442 -16.69 -19.44 -3.37
N GLN A 443 -17.67 -19.73 -4.22
CA GLN A 443 -17.42 -20.15 -5.60
C GLN A 443 -17.22 -18.93 -6.51
N PRO A 444 -16.22 -18.95 -7.42
CA PRO A 444 -16.07 -17.89 -8.41
C PRO A 444 -17.31 -17.76 -9.30
N VAL A 445 -17.77 -16.54 -9.50
CA VAL A 445 -18.79 -16.21 -10.50
C VAL A 445 -18.14 -15.36 -11.57
N ARG A 446 -17.91 -15.95 -12.74
CA ARG A 446 -17.21 -15.31 -13.85
C ARG A 446 -17.93 -15.54 -15.15
N ASP A 447 -18.02 -14.51 -15.96
CA ASP A 447 -18.50 -14.60 -17.33
C ASP A 447 -17.38 -15.16 -18.22
N ALA A 448 -17.64 -16.31 -18.87
CA ALA A 448 -16.64 -17.02 -19.64
C ALA A 448 -16.22 -16.27 -20.93
N GLU A 449 -17.13 -15.50 -21.54
CA GLU A 449 -16.83 -14.72 -22.74
C GLU A 449 -15.84 -13.60 -22.42
N TYR A 450 -16.10 -12.85 -21.36
CA TYR A 450 -15.20 -11.77 -20.93
C TYR A 450 -13.89 -12.32 -20.37
N ALA A 451 -13.93 -13.43 -19.65
CA ALA A 451 -12.73 -14.11 -19.16
C ALA A 451 -11.78 -14.50 -20.31
N ALA A 452 -12.31 -15.03 -21.40
CA ALA A 452 -11.52 -15.43 -22.57
C ALA A 452 -10.83 -14.24 -23.29
N ARG A 453 -11.27 -13.02 -23.03
CA ARG A 453 -10.72 -11.78 -23.60
C ARG A 453 -9.87 -10.98 -22.62
N ASP A 454 -9.57 -11.52 -21.44
CA ASP A 454 -8.94 -10.81 -20.33
C ASP A 454 -9.67 -9.50 -19.97
N ARG A 455 -11.00 -9.57 -19.91
CA ARG A 455 -11.87 -8.46 -19.54
C ARG A 455 -12.75 -8.84 -18.35
N ALA A 456 -13.20 -7.82 -17.67
CA ALA A 456 -14.23 -7.85 -16.63
C ALA A 456 -15.28 -6.78 -16.93
N LEU A 457 -16.35 -6.77 -16.18
CA LEU A 457 -17.44 -5.81 -16.32
C LEU A 457 -17.63 -5.01 -15.03
N CYS A 458 -17.81 -3.70 -15.19
CA CYS A 458 -18.16 -2.79 -14.11
C CYS A 458 -19.52 -2.15 -14.40
N VAL A 459 -20.43 -2.20 -13.43
CA VAL A 459 -21.70 -1.48 -13.43
C VAL A 459 -21.63 -0.44 -12.33
N VAL A 460 -21.75 0.83 -12.66
CA VAL A 460 -21.94 1.92 -11.69
C VAL A 460 -23.39 2.38 -11.76
N THR A 461 -24.10 2.32 -10.64
CA THR A 461 -25.52 2.66 -10.63
C THR A 461 -25.79 4.16 -10.70
N ASN A 462 -24.94 4.94 -10.07
CA ASN A 462 -24.94 6.41 -10.18
C ASN A 462 -23.55 6.95 -9.78
N VAL A 463 -22.76 7.38 -10.77
CA VAL A 463 -21.40 7.91 -10.56
C VAL A 463 -21.38 9.11 -9.60
N GLU A 464 -22.39 9.98 -9.68
CA GLU A 464 -22.46 11.24 -8.93
C GLU A 464 -22.82 11.02 -7.45
N HIS A 465 -23.30 9.83 -7.12
CA HIS A 465 -23.69 9.53 -5.74
C HIS A 465 -22.47 9.55 -4.82
N GLY A 466 -22.59 10.33 -3.72
CA GLY A 466 -21.52 10.50 -2.74
C GLY A 466 -20.52 11.62 -3.06
N MET A 467 -20.57 12.24 -4.24
CA MET A 467 -19.70 13.35 -4.62
C MET A 467 -20.33 14.70 -4.23
N GLN A 468 -19.92 15.25 -3.09
CA GLN A 468 -20.40 16.55 -2.63
C GLN A 468 -19.97 17.67 -3.57
N GLY A 469 -20.91 18.54 -3.97
CA GLY A 469 -20.62 19.69 -4.84
C GLY A 469 -20.53 19.35 -6.34
N ILE A 470 -20.92 18.14 -6.73
CA ILE A 470 -21.17 17.74 -8.12
C ILE A 470 -22.66 17.81 -8.38
N GLU A 471 -23.03 18.51 -9.46
CA GLU A 471 -24.43 18.63 -9.89
C GLU A 471 -24.84 17.41 -10.74
N ARG A 472 -26.14 17.12 -10.75
CA ARG A 472 -26.66 16.03 -11.55
C ARG A 472 -26.40 16.28 -13.04
N GLY A 473 -25.79 15.30 -13.71
CA GLY A 473 -25.43 15.40 -15.11
C GLY A 473 -24.15 16.19 -15.38
N GLU A 474 -23.39 16.57 -14.36
CA GLU A 474 -22.07 17.21 -14.53
C GLU A 474 -21.02 16.18 -14.98
N VAL A 475 -21.10 14.93 -14.47
CA VAL A 475 -20.22 13.85 -14.92
C VAL A 475 -20.72 13.31 -16.25
N LYS A 476 -19.88 13.38 -17.29
CA LYS A 476 -20.19 12.89 -18.64
C LYS A 476 -19.42 11.62 -19.01
N TRP A 477 -18.22 11.45 -18.43
CA TRP A 477 -17.31 10.39 -18.80
C TRP A 477 -16.65 9.77 -17.56
N LEU A 478 -16.29 8.49 -17.66
CA LEU A 478 -15.33 7.85 -16.77
C LEU A 478 -14.08 7.51 -17.56
N ARG A 479 -12.91 7.91 -17.07
CA ARG A 479 -11.61 7.50 -17.58
C ARG A 479 -11.09 6.35 -16.77
N ILE A 480 -10.66 5.28 -17.46
CA ILE A 480 -10.08 4.09 -16.85
C ILE A 480 -8.57 4.24 -16.88
N ASN A 481 -7.96 4.30 -15.71
CA ASN A 481 -6.52 4.40 -15.53
C ASN A 481 -5.97 3.12 -14.90
N GLU A 482 -4.67 2.87 -15.14
CA GLU A 482 -3.91 1.83 -14.47
C GLU A 482 -2.68 2.44 -13.81
N ALA A 483 -2.42 2.04 -12.55
CA ALA A 483 -1.16 2.28 -11.87
C ALA A 483 -0.21 1.13 -12.17
N LEU A 484 0.86 1.40 -12.93
CA LEU A 484 1.79 0.36 -13.35
C LEU A 484 2.63 -0.14 -12.17
N PRO A 485 2.69 -1.44 -11.89
CA PRO A 485 3.56 -1.98 -10.85
C PRO A 485 5.03 -1.76 -11.23
N ARG A 486 5.87 -1.51 -10.23
CA ARG A 486 7.31 -1.43 -10.44
C ARG A 486 7.93 -2.80 -10.28
N TYR A 487 8.59 -3.26 -11.31
CA TYR A 487 9.37 -4.48 -11.26
C TYR A 487 10.79 -4.17 -10.76
N TRP A 488 11.37 -5.10 -10.00
CA TRP A 488 12.66 -4.92 -9.30
C TRP A 488 13.88 -4.77 -10.19
N ASP A 489 13.76 -4.97 -11.49
CA ASP A 489 14.83 -4.69 -12.44
C ASP A 489 14.83 -3.27 -12.99
N THR A 490 13.83 -2.45 -12.67
CA THR A 490 13.73 -1.09 -13.18
C THR A 490 14.53 -0.05 -12.40
N GLY A 491 15.24 -0.43 -11.34
CA GLY A 491 16.09 0.49 -10.59
C GLY A 491 16.74 -0.14 -9.36
N ARG A 492 17.98 0.25 -9.06
CA ARG A 492 18.83 -0.43 -8.09
C ARG A 492 19.09 0.29 -6.78
N ARG A 493 18.63 1.54 -6.61
CA ARG A 493 18.88 2.32 -5.40
C ARG A 493 17.65 3.09 -4.97
N TRP A 494 17.55 3.23 -3.66
CA TRP A 494 16.58 4.12 -3.06
C TRP A 494 16.90 5.56 -3.44
N GLU A 495 15.99 6.22 -4.12
CA GLU A 495 16.09 7.62 -4.48
C GLU A 495 14.75 8.28 -4.46
N PRO A 496 14.56 9.00 -3.42
CA PRO A 496 13.29 9.63 -3.13
C PRO A 496 12.87 10.69 -4.13
N SER A 497 13.85 11.39 -4.68
CA SER A 497 13.58 12.49 -5.63
C SER A 497 13.54 12.04 -7.08
N LEU A 498 14.03 10.85 -7.38
CA LEU A 498 14.40 10.43 -8.73
C LEU A 498 13.60 9.25 -9.25
N SER A 499 12.94 8.53 -8.36
CA SER A 499 12.12 7.39 -8.75
C SER A 499 10.72 7.77 -9.18
N SER A 500 10.33 9.03 -9.03
CA SER A 500 8.99 9.48 -9.36
C SER A 500 8.80 9.64 -10.86
N SER A 501 7.64 9.28 -11.35
CA SER A 501 7.20 9.59 -12.72
C SER A 501 6.86 11.08 -12.87
N ALA A 502 6.67 11.80 -11.77
CA ALA A 502 6.41 13.22 -11.73
C ALA A 502 7.18 13.90 -10.58
N TRP A 503 7.46 15.19 -10.71
CA TRP A 503 8.11 16.00 -9.67
C TRP A 503 7.26 16.03 -8.40
N LYS A 504 7.72 15.32 -7.36
CA LYS A 504 7.05 15.28 -6.05
C LYS A 504 5.55 14.91 -6.05
N ALA A 505 5.00 14.45 -7.18
CA ALA A 505 3.55 14.25 -7.32
C ALA A 505 3.13 12.81 -7.56
N ALA A 506 3.98 11.97 -8.17
CA ALA A 506 3.65 10.57 -8.40
C ALA A 506 4.91 9.70 -8.43
N LEU A 507 4.83 8.55 -7.78
CA LEU A 507 5.92 7.58 -7.73
C LEU A 507 5.90 6.61 -8.90
N TRP A 508 4.73 6.32 -9.45
CA TRP A 508 4.52 5.39 -10.55
C TRP A 508 3.94 6.05 -11.80
N PRO A 509 4.26 5.51 -12.97
CA PRO A 509 3.59 5.87 -14.19
C PRO A 509 2.13 5.42 -14.16
N ARG A 510 1.26 6.26 -14.72
CA ARG A 510 -0.14 5.96 -14.99
C ARG A 510 -0.33 5.89 -16.48
N VAL A 511 -1.07 4.87 -16.92
CA VAL A 511 -1.54 4.74 -18.29
C VAL A 511 -3.05 4.76 -18.32
N GLN A 512 -3.61 5.14 -19.44
CA GLN A 512 -5.06 5.22 -19.65
C GLN A 512 -5.52 4.11 -20.59
N TRP A 513 -6.63 3.47 -20.26
CA TRP A 513 -7.27 2.44 -21.09
C TRP A 513 -8.37 3.01 -21.98
N GLY A 514 -8.70 4.29 -21.82
CA GLY A 514 -9.73 5.00 -22.56
C GLY A 514 -10.82 5.58 -21.67
N VAL A 515 -11.88 6.06 -22.31
CA VAL A 515 -13.04 6.65 -21.66
C VAL A 515 -14.32 5.92 -22.00
N VAL A 516 -15.30 5.96 -21.10
CA VAL A 516 -16.64 5.40 -21.28
C VAL A 516 -17.69 6.42 -20.89
N PRO A 517 -18.85 6.47 -21.57
CA PRO A 517 -19.89 7.45 -21.27
C PRO A 517 -20.63 7.13 -19.97
N VAL A 518 -21.10 8.19 -19.32
CA VAL A 518 -22.05 8.16 -18.20
C VAL A 518 -23.42 8.57 -18.74
N GLU A 519 -24.46 7.80 -18.42
CA GLU A 519 -25.83 8.06 -18.82
C GLU A 519 -26.45 9.25 -18.04
N GLU A 520 -27.55 9.78 -18.51
CA GLU A 520 -28.23 10.94 -17.88
C GLU A 520 -28.75 10.67 -16.46
N ASP A 521 -28.92 9.37 -16.08
CA ASP A 521 -29.26 8.97 -14.72
C ASP A 521 -28.01 8.79 -13.81
N GLY A 522 -26.82 9.07 -14.34
CA GLY A 522 -25.54 8.91 -13.69
C GLY A 522 -25.00 7.45 -13.76
N SER A 523 -25.70 6.52 -14.42
CA SER A 523 -25.24 5.15 -14.51
C SER A 523 -24.20 4.95 -15.61
N ALA A 524 -23.33 3.93 -15.43
CA ALA A 524 -22.38 3.49 -16.43
C ALA A 524 -22.23 1.95 -16.40
N TYR A 525 -22.08 1.33 -17.59
CA TYR A 525 -21.83 -0.10 -17.74
C TYR A 525 -20.79 -0.32 -18.82
N PHE A 526 -19.65 -0.92 -18.43
CA PHE A 526 -18.47 -0.95 -19.29
C PHE A 526 -17.52 -2.10 -19.01
N GLU A 527 -16.69 -2.39 -20.02
CA GLU A 527 -15.57 -3.32 -19.90
C GLU A 527 -14.39 -2.69 -19.15
N VAL A 528 -13.73 -3.50 -18.30
CA VAL A 528 -12.53 -3.15 -17.56
C VAL A 528 -11.42 -4.16 -17.91
N PRO A 529 -10.16 -3.75 -18.09
CA PRO A 529 -9.07 -4.71 -18.24
C PRO A 529 -8.93 -5.55 -16.97
N ALA A 530 -8.89 -6.87 -17.14
CA ALA A 530 -8.75 -7.78 -16.02
C ALA A 530 -7.28 -7.93 -15.58
N ASP A 531 -7.08 -8.33 -14.33
CA ASP A 531 -5.76 -8.53 -13.72
C ASP A 531 -4.84 -7.30 -13.83
N ARG A 532 -5.43 -6.12 -13.63
CA ARG A 532 -4.75 -4.82 -13.65
C ARG A 532 -5.13 -4.00 -12.42
N SER A 533 -4.24 -3.12 -11.99
CA SER A 533 -4.47 -2.18 -10.88
C SER A 533 -5.14 -0.92 -11.42
N VAL A 534 -6.46 -1.00 -11.62
CA VAL A 534 -7.23 0.09 -12.23
C VAL A 534 -7.84 1.01 -11.19
N PHE A 535 -8.04 2.26 -11.60
CA PHE A 535 -8.81 3.26 -10.86
C PHE A 535 -9.55 4.18 -11.86
N PHE A 536 -10.62 4.81 -11.39
CA PHE A 536 -11.48 5.60 -12.24
C PHE A 536 -11.37 7.09 -11.93
N GLN A 537 -11.54 7.92 -12.99
CA GLN A 537 -11.71 9.36 -12.90
C GLN A 537 -13.05 9.76 -13.50
N ALA A 538 -13.86 10.48 -12.75
CA ALA A 538 -15.08 11.14 -13.23
C ALA A 538 -14.70 12.44 -13.93
N LEU A 539 -15.20 12.64 -15.15
CA LEU A 539 -14.83 13.76 -16.01
C LEU A 539 -16.07 14.56 -16.45
N ASP A 540 -15.87 15.86 -16.68
CA ASP A 540 -16.85 16.76 -17.27
C ASP A 540 -17.03 16.55 -18.79
N GLU A 541 -17.80 17.40 -19.42
CA GLU A 541 -18.03 17.42 -20.88
C GLU A 541 -16.77 17.68 -21.71
N ASN A 542 -15.76 18.35 -21.11
CA ASN A 542 -14.47 18.69 -21.73
C ASN A 542 -13.39 17.66 -21.40
N PHE A 543 -13.76 16.48 -20.86
CA PHE A 543 -12.86 15.42 -20.41
C PHE A 543 -11.89 15.84 -19.29
N ARG A 544 -12.22 16.86 -18.49
CA ARG A 544 -11.45 17.31 -17.34
C ARG A 544 -11.93 16.61 -16.08
N GLU A 545 -11.01 16.34 -15.19
CA GLU A 545 -11.30 15.66 -13.94
C GLU A 545 -12.23 16.47 -13.03
N LEU A 546 -13.24 15.79 -12.49
CA LEU A 546 -14.08 16.27 -11.41
C LEU A 546 -13.73 15.56 -10.09
N GLN A 547 -13.43 14.25 -10.17
CA GLN A 547 -13.05 13.44 -9.04
C GLN A 547 -12.28 12.21 -9.51
N ARG A 548 -11.42 11.66 -8.66
CA ARG A 548 -10.72 10.38 -8.88
C ARG A 548 -10.80 9.46 -7.69
N GLU A 549 -10.74 8.18 -7.95
CA GLU A 549 -10.42 7.20 -6.92
C GLU A 549 -8.95 7.37 -6.50
N ARG A 550 -8.72 7.45 -5.19
CA ARG A 550 -7.38 7.54 -4.60
C ARG A 550 -6.92 6.18 -4.07
N THR A 551 -7.33 5.15 -4.74
CA THR A 551 -6.98 3.74 -4.56
C THR A 551 -7.01 3.06 -5.92
N TYR A 552 -6.72 1.77 -5.96
CA TYR A 552 -6.87 0.95 -7.16
C TYR A 552 -7.57 -0.34 -6.79
N VAL A 553 -8.25 -0.92 -7.74
CA VAL A 553 -8.93 -2.20 -7.62
C VAL A 553 -8.48 -3.15 -8.71
N ASN A 554 -8.46 -4.44 -8.38
CA ASN A 554 -8.18 -5.50 -9.32
C ASN A 554 -9.50 -6.20 -9.69
N TYR A 555 -9.72 -6.41 -10.97
CA TYR A 555 -10.81 -7.22 -11.49
C TYR A 555 -10.24 -8.52 -12.01
N ARG A 556 -10.84 -9.65 -11.62
CA ARG A 556 -10.44 -10.94 -12.18
C ARG A 556 -11.08 -11.16 -13.56
N PRO A 557 -10.47 -11.94 -14.47
CA PRO A 557 -11.07 -12.24 -15.77
C PRO A 557 -12.48 -12.78 -15.64
N GLY A 558 -13.43 -12.15 -16.37
CA GLY A 558 -14.85 -12.49 -16.32
C GLY A 558 -15.62 -12.03 -15.09
N GLU A 559 -14.97 -11.30 -14.16
CA GLU A 559 -15.65 -10.74 -13.00
C GLU A 559 -16.71 -9.71 -13.42
N VAL A 560 -17.88 -9.75 -12.78
CA VAL A 560 -18.90 -8.70 -12.88
C VAL A 560 -19.03 -8.05 -11.51
N ARG A 561 -18.74 -6.75 -11.46
CA ARG A 561 -18.82 -5.97 -10.24
C ARG A 561 -19.77 -4.80 -10.41
N SER A 562 -20.55 -4.51 -9.37
CA SER A 562 -21.37 -3.30 -9.29
C SER A 562 -20.86 -2.35 -8.21
N CYS A 563 -20.89 -1.06 -8.52
CA CYS A 563 -20.60 0.04 -7.60
C CYS A 563 -21.84 0.93 -7.49
N ASN A 564 -22.07 1.50 -6.30
CA ASN A 564 -23.23 2.36 -6.08
C ASN A 564 -22.95 3.85 -6.32
N GLY A 565 -21.70 4.23 -6.54
CA GLY A 565 -21.27 5.60 -6.80
C GLY A 565 -19.76 5.74 -6.71
N CYS A 566 -19.25 6.90 -7.04
CA CYS A 566 -17.89 7.29 -6.73
C CYS A 566 -17.84 7.84 -5.31
N HIS A 567 -16.90 7.33 -4.54
CA HIS A 567 -16.76 7.46 -3.10
C HIS A 567 -17.09 8.83 -2.51
N GLY A 568 -18.21 8.89 -1.77
CA GLY A 568 -18.37 9.81 -0.68
C GLY A 568 -17.58 9.38 0.57
N GLU A 569 -17.76 10.05 1.70
CA GLU A 569 -17.23 9.60 2.98
C GLU A 569 -17.64 8.14 3.22
N SER A 570 -16.66 7.27 3.47
CA SER A 570 -16.97 5.88 3.78
C SER A 570 -17.72 5.80 5.11
N GLY A 571 -18.62 4.83 5.21
CA GLY A 571 -19.55 4.70 6.33
C GLY A 571 -20.98 5.17 6.04
N HIS A 572 -21.21 5.90 4.96
CA HIS A 572 -22.56 6.18 4.51
C HIS A 572 -23.11 5.00 3.68
N VAL A 573 -24.13 4.34 4.21
CA VAL A 573 -24.91 3.36 3.44
C VAL A 573 -25.57 4.11 2.29
N VAL A 574 -25.15 3.77 1.08
CA VAL A 574 -25.83 4.28 -0.11
C VAL A 574 -27.26 3.75 -0.12
N PRO A 575 -28.29 4.59 -0.12
CA PRO A 575 -29.65 4.12 -0.27
C PRO A 575 -29.77 3.27 -1.55
N PRO A 576 -30.59 2.21 -1.56
CA PRO A 576 -30.83 1.49 -2.78
C PRO A 576 -31.32 2.47 -3.84
N VAL A 577 -30.70 2.44 -5.00
CA VAL A 577 -31.16 3.17 -6.18
C VAL A 577 -32.60 2.78 -6.43
N GLY A 578 -33.43 3.75 -6.81
CA GLY A 578 -34.86 3.56 -6.96
C GLY A 578 -35.25 2.33 -7.80
N SER A 579 -36.50 2.00 -7.82
CA SER A 579 -37.06 0.76 -8.39
C SER A 579 -36.82 0.51 -9.89
N GLU A 580 -36.23 1.48 -10.61
CA GLU A 580 -35.92 1.37 -12.03
C GLU A 580 -34.50 0.87 -12.27
N ALA A 581 -34.34 -0.04 -13.23
CA ALA A 581 -33.02 -0.51 -13.65
C ALA A 581 -32.20 0.66 -14.25
N PRO A 582 -30.90 0.78 -13.92
CA PRO A 582 -30.02 1.80 -14.49
C PRO A 582 -30.09 1.85 -16.02
N LEU A 583 -30.08 3.05 -16.60
CA LEU A 583 -30.16 3.24 -18.05
C LEU A 583 -29.01 2.51 -18.78
N ALA A 584 -27.83 2.53 -18.20
CA ALA A 584 -26.66 1.86 -18.77
C ALA A 584 -26.87 0.35 -18.98
N LEU A 585 -27.70 -0.31 -18.18
CA LEU A 585 -28.01 -1.73 -18.35
C LEU A 585 -28.99 -2.04 -19.49
N ARG A 586 -29.55 -1.03 -20.14
CA ARG A 586 -30.46 -1.19 -21.30
C ARG A 586 -29.70 -1.41 -22.62
N ARG A 587 -28.38 -1.33 -22.60
CA ARG A 587 -27.49 -1.56 -23.74
C ARG A 587 -26.33 -2.51 -23.38
N ALA A 588 -25.59 -2.94 -24.40
CA ALA A 588 -24.34 -3.66 -24.19
C ALA A 588 -23.32 -2.80 -23.42
N PRO A 589 -22.38 -3.43 -22.68
CA PRO A 589 -21.33 -2.68 -21.98
C PRO A 589 -20.51 -1.84 -22.98
N SER A 590 -20.16 -0.63 -22.56
CA SER A 590 -19.28 0.22 -23.34
C SER A 590 -17.88 -0.36 -23.36
N ILE A 591 -17.29 -0.44 -24.54
CA ILE A 591 -15.85 -0.67 -24.69
C ILE A 591 -15.16 0.67 -24.53
N PRO A 592 -14.04 0.76 -23.76
CA PRO A 592 -13.28 2.00 -23.64
C PRO A 592 -12.89 2.59 -24.99
N GLN A 593 -13.16 3.86 -25.18
CA GLN A 593 -12.96 4.60 -26.43
C GLN A 593 -11.78 5.59 -26.30
N PRO A 594 -11.12 5.97 -27.42
CA PRO A 594 -10.19 7.09 -27.42
C PRO A 594 -10.89 8.39 -27.04
N GLN A 595 -10.17 9.32 -26.42
CA GLN A 595 -10.64 10.69 -26.28
C GLN A 595 -10.57 11.40 -27.65
N PRO A 596 -11.34 12.47 -27.85
CA PRO A 596 -11.31 13.19 -29.13
C PRO A 596 -9.93 13.60 -29.62
N CYS A 597 -9.02 14.01 -28.73
CA CYS A 597 -7.64 14.37 -29.08
C CYS A 597 -6.79 13.15 -29.54
N ASP A 598 -7.24 11.93 -29.29
CA ASP A 598 -6.53 10.71 -29.70
C ASP A 598 -7.01 10.17 -31.07
N LEU A 599 -8.07 10.74 -31.64
CA LEU A 599 -8.59 10.36 -32.94
C LEU A 599 -7.62 10.77 -34.05
N ALA A 600 -7.50 9.93 -35.09
CA ALA A 600 -6.57 10.18 -36.20
C ALA A 600 -6.85 11.50 -36.94
N GLU A 601 -8.12 11.88 -37.10
CA GLU A 601 -8.53 13.15 -37.70
C GLU A 601 -8.11 14.39 -36.89
N ASN A 602 -7.79 14.21 -35.59
CA ASN A 602 -7.33 15.28 -34.68
C ASN A 602 -5.82 15.16 -34.37
N GLY A 603 -5.10 14.31 -35.13
CA GLY A 603 -3.66 14.15 -34.99
C GLY A 603 -3.21 13.04 -34.02
N GLY A 604 -4.16 12.31 -33.42
CA GLY A 604 -3.89 11.17 -32.54
C GLY A 604 -3.58 9.87 -33.30
N ASP A 605 -3.35 8.78 -32.58
CA ASP A 605 -3.07 7.44 -33.13
C ASP A 605 -4.32 6.56 -33.28
N GLY A 606 -5.50 7.06 -32.92
CA GLY A 606 -6.79 6.36 -32.98
C GLY A 606 -7.01 5.31 -31.89
N ARG A 607 -6.11 5.18 -30.93
CA ARG A 607 -6.19 4.16 -29.88
C ARG A 607 -6.83 4.70 -28.59
N ALA A 608 -7.61 3.85 -27.92
CA ALA A 608 -8.13 4.17 -26.59
C ALA A 608 -7.02 4.14 -25.52
N GLY A 609 -6.12 3.17 -25.63
CA GLY A 609 -5.00 3.02 -24.71
C GLY A 609 -3.91 4.05 -24.92
N GLN A 610 -3.63 4.89 -23.90
CA GLN A 610 -2.68 5.99 -24.01
C GLN A 610 -1.63 5.98 -22.90
N VAL A 611 -0.39 6.28 -23.29
CA VAL A 611 0.72 6.64 -22.40
C VAL A 611 0.86 8.15 -22.45
N ILE A 612 0.83 8.83 -21.31
CA ILE A 612 1.01 10.27 -21.23
C ILE A 612 2.48 10.57 -20.93
N HIS A 613 3.16 11.19 -21.88
CA HIS A 613 4.59 11.45 -21.82
C HIS A 613 4.88 12.93 -22.14
N TYR A 614 5.25 13.70 -21.13
CA TYR A 614 5.41 15.15 -21.26
C TYR A 614 6.32 15.60 -22.42
N PRO A 615 7.52 15.03 -22.63
CA PRO A 615 8.43 15.50 -23.66
C PRO A 615 7.92 15.38 -25.09
N THR A 616 6.97 14.47 -25.34
CA THR A 616 6.42 14.22 -26.69
C THR A 616 4.98 14.69 -26.87
N ASP A 617 4.22 14.79 -25.80
CA ASP A 617 2.79 15.11 -25.88
C ASP A 617 2.51 16.58 -25.55
N VAL A 618 3.20 17.13 -24.53
CA VAL A 618 2.94 18.46 -24.00
C VAL A 618 3.98 19.48 -24.47
N GLN A 619 5.27 19.13 -24.39
CA GLN A 619 6.35 20.05 -24.76
C GLN A 619 6.23 20.62 -26.17
N PRO A 620 5.87 19.84 -27.22
CA PRO A 620 5.71 20.39 -28.57
C PRO A 620 4.62 21.47 -28.67
N ILE A 621 3.55 21.38 -27.85
CA ILE A 621 2.52 22.40 -27.76
C ILE A 621 3.12 23.69 -27.20
N PHE A 622 3.88 23.62 -26.12
CA PHE A 622 4.54 24.78 -25.55
C PHE A 622 5.61 25.37 -26.46
N ASP A 623 6.38 24.53 -27.18
CA ASP A 623 7.36 25.00 -28.15
C ASP A 623 6.69 25.81 -29.27
N ALA A 624 5.51 25.41 -29.73
CA ALA A 624 4.79 26.06 -30.80
C ALA A 624 4.03 27.33 -30.36
N LYS A 625 3.50 27.34 -29.13
CA LYS A 625 2.53 28.36 -28.69
C LYS A 625 3.05 29.33 -27.63
N CYS A 626 4.02 28.88 -26.79
CA CYS A 626 4.37 29.62 -25.56
C CYS A 626 5.83 30.11 -25.53
N VAL A 627 6.76 29.40 -26.17
CA VAL A 627 8.20 29.69 -26.08
C VAL A 627 8.60 31.01 -26.71
N SER A 628 7.78 31.58 -27.64
CA SER A 628 8.02 32.88 -28.21
C SER A 628 8.04 34.03 -27.15
N CYS A 629 7.25 33.90 -26.10
CA CYS A 629 7.22 34.81 -24.94
C CYS A 629 7.91 34.25 -23.72
N HIS A 630 7.81 32.92 -23.50
CA HIS A 630 8.36 32.20 -22.35
C HIS A 630 9.65 31.45 -22.71
N GLY A 631 10.53 32.12 -23.48
CA GLY A 631 11.78 31.56 -23.99
C GLY A 631 12.93 31.47 -22.97
N ALA A 632 14.12 31.16 -23.47
CA ALA A 632 15.32 31.02 -22.63
C ALA A 632 15.88 32.35 -22.13
N THR A 633 15.71 33.43 -22.91
CA THR A 633 16.22 34.77 -22.60
C THR A 633 15.10 35.69 -22.27
N ASP A 634 15.15 36.32 -21.09
CA ASP A 634 14.15 37.28 -20.58
C ASP A 634 12.69 36.79 -20.73
N PRO A 635 12.35 35.65 -20.15
CA PRO A 635 11.03 35.07 -20.30
C PRO A 635 9.98 35.93 -19.59
N ALA A 636 8.79 36.09 -20.20
CA ALA A 636 7.64 36.77 -19.60
C ALA A 636 7.33 36.17 -18.21
N ASP A 637 7.07 37.00 -17.21
CA ASP A 637 6.84 36.62 -15.80
C ASP A 637 7.96 35.78 -15.18
N GLY A 638 9.15 35.76 -15.77
CA GLY A 638 10.25 34.87 -15.35
C GLY A 638 9.92 33.40 -15.48
N LEU A 639 8.94 33.03 -16.31
CA LEU A 639 8.52 31.64 -16.55
C LEU A 639 9.12 31.11 -17.86
N ARG A 640 10.04 30.15 -17.77
CA ARG A 640 10.63 29.48 -18.94
C ARG A 640 9.87 28.22 -19.28
N LEU A 641 9.40 28.11 -20.52
CA LEU A 641 8.66 26.94 -21.03
C LEU A 641 9.43 26.17 -22.11
N THR A 642 10.75 26.34 -22.17
CA THR A 642 11.65 25.65 -23.11
C THR A 642 11.92 24.21 -22.70
N GLY A 643 12.10 23.32 -23.68
CA GLY A 643 12.20 21.87 -23.50
C GLY A 643 13.60 21.32 -23.26
N GLU A 644 14.61 22.16 -22.87
CA GLU A 644 15.96 21.66 -22.62
C GLU A 644 15.97 20.68 -21.42
N PRO A 645 16.69 19.54 -21.57
CA PRO A 645 16.83 18.60 -20.48
C PRO A 645 17.51 19.21 -19.26
N THR A 646 16.97 18.93 -18.08
CA THR A 646 17.62 19.16 -16.78
C THR A 646 18.28 17.87 -16.31
N LEU A 647 18.74 17.84 -15.06
CA LEU A 647 19.28 16.60 -14.48
C LEU A 647 18.24 15.46 -14.45
N TYR A 648 16.94 15.77 -14.32
CA TYR A 648 15.90 14.77 -14.15
C TYR A 648 14.72 14.89 -15.12
N TYR A 649 14.43 16.11 -15.59
CA TYR A 649 13.25 16.42 -16.39
C TYR A 649 13.58 17.38 -17.51
N SER A 650 12.77 18.41 -17.74
CA SER A 650 13.03 19.54 -18.62
C SER A 650 12.79 20.86 -17.90
N THR A 651 13.35 21.94 -18.44
CA THR A 651 13.23 23.30 -17.89
C THR A 651 11.76 23.68 -17.70
N SER A 652 10.95 23.58 -18.75
CA SER A 652 9.52 23.91 -18.70
C SER A 652 8.75 23.12 -17.64
N TYR A 653 8.99 21.82 -17.61
CA TYR A 653 8.33 20.93 -16.64
C TYR A 653 8.69 21.27 -15.20
N GLU A 654 9.98 21.48 -14.91
CA GLU A 654 10.41 21.85 -13.55
C GLU A 654 9.90 23.21 -13.12
N GLU A 655 9.82 24.19 -14.03
CA GLU A 655 9.23 25.50 -13.74
C GLU A 655 7.74 25.40 -13.39
N LEU A 656 6.96 24.67 -14.20
CA LEU A 656 5.53 24.46 -13.96
C LEU A 656 5.28 23.72 -12.64
N ALA A 657 6.07 22.67 -12.37
CA ALA A 657 5.92 21.88 -11.16
C ALA A 657 6.36 22.66 -9.90
N ARG A 658 7.51 23.33 -9.93
CA ARG A 658 8.03 24.08 -8.77
C ARG A 658 7.15 25.28 -8.40
N LYS A 659 6.61 25.97 -9.41
CA LYS A 659 5.68 27.10 -9.21
C LYS A 659 4.25 26.63 -8.95
N GLN A 660 4.01 25.34 -8.92
CA GLN A 660 2.68 24.70 -8.73
C GLN A 660 1.63 25.17 -9.74
N LEU A 661 2.06 25.55 -10.94
CA LEU A 661 1.16 26.02 -11.98
C LEU A 661 0.36 24.86 -12.61
N ALA A 662 0.97 23.69 -12.75
CA ALA A 662 0.28 22.49 -13.24
C ALA A 662 -0.73 21.92 -12.23
N GLY A 663 -0.49 22.10 -10.95
CA GLY A 663 -1.37 21.64 -9.89
C GLY A 663 -0.70 21.64 -8.53
N PRO A 664 -1.43 21.34 -7.47
CA PRO A 664 -0.86 21.22 -6.13
C PRO A 664 0.13 20.06 -6.06
N ILE A 665 1.16 20.20 -5.23
CA ILE A 665 2.06 19.10 -4.93
C ILE A 665 1.26 18.05 -4.15
N ILE A 666 1.01 16.91 -4.78
CA ILE A 666 0.37 15.78 -4.12
C ILE A 666 1.44 15.07 -3.31
N PRO A 667 1.27 14.92 -1.99
CA PRO A 667 2.35 14.51 -1.09
C PRO A 667 2.55 12.98 -1.05
N GLU A 668 2.57 12.28 -2.17
CA GLU A 668 2.89 10.85 -2.18
C GLU A 668 4.27 10.58 -1.55
N PHE A 669 5.16 11.56 -1.67
CA PHE A 669 6.54 11.38 -1.23
C PHE A 669 7.16 12.53 -0.42
N THR A 670 6.61 13.73 -0.46
CA THR A 670 7.27 14.95 0.05
C THR A 670 7.55 14.95 1.55
N SER A 671 6.77 14.20 2.32
CA SER A 671 6.92 14.15 3.77
C SER A 671 8.24 13.54 4.25
N PHE A 672 8.84 12.69 3.43
CA PHE A 672 9.97 11.88 3.87
C PHE A 672 11.29 12.64 3.85
N LEU A 673 11.50 13.54 2.91
CA LEU A 673 12.84 14.04 2.58
C LEU A 673 13.04 15.53 2.72
N TRP A 674 11.99 16.33 2.61
CA TRP A 674 12.15 17.76 2.42
C TRP A 674 11.49 18.62 3.50
N GLY A 675 10.89 18.01 4.51
CA GLY A 675 10.19 18.76 5.57
C GLY A 675 9.01 19.58 5.09
N ASP A 676 8.54 19.33 3.87
CA ASP A 676 7.38 20.02 3.33
C ASP A 676 6.10 19.57 4.03
N ARG A 677 5.34 20.53 4.52
CA ARG A 677 4.13 20.41 5.33
C ARG A 677 2.87 20.07 4.51
N GLY A 678 2.99 19.27 3.45
CA GLY A 678 1.84 18.89 2.63
C GLY A 678 0.78 18.13 3.45
N ASN A 679 -0.50 18.30 3.11
CA ASN A 679 -1.59 17.54 3.72
C ASN A 679 -1.45 16.05 3.41
N TYR A 680 -1.00 15.28 4.39
CA TYR A 680 -0.75 13.83 4.28
C TYR A 680 -2.00 12.99 4.37
N ASN A 681 -3.13 13.56 4.06
CA ASN A 681 -4.40 12.97 4.35
C ASN A 681 -4.64 11.71 3.53
N GLY A 682 -4.68 10.55 4.20
CA GLY A 682 -5.55 9.48 3.81
C GLY A 682 -7.00 9.94 3.76
N ALA A 683 -7.33 11.10 4.35
CA ALA A 683 -8.66 11.66 4.40
C ALA A 683 -9.30 11.82 3.01
N TYR A 684 -10.61 11.76 3.00
CA TYR A 684 -11.43 12.08 1.82
C TYR A 684 -11.08 13.48 1.29
N LEU A 685 -10.80 13.57 0.01
CA LEU A 685 -10.72 14.85 -0.70
C LEU A 685 -12.02 15.09 -1.47
N PRO A 686 -12.69 16.22 -1.27
CA PRO A 686 -13.90 16.52 -2.00
C PRO A 686 -13.64 16.61 -3.51
N PRO A 687 -14.67 16.46 -4.36
CA PRO A 687 -14.56 16.71 -5.78
C PRO A 687 -13.93 18.07 -6.09
N LYS A 688 -13.28 18.17 -7.24
CA LYS A 688 -12.61 19.40 -7.71
C LYS A 688 -11.42 19.84 -6.85
N SER A 689 -10.86 18.93 -6.01
CA SER A 689 -9.68 19.21 -5.17
C SER A 689 -8.35 18.86 -5.84
N LEU A 690 -8.36 18.14 -6.94
CA LEU A 690 -7.18 17.71 -7.69
C LEU A 690 -7.36 17.93 -9.19
N GLY A 691 -6.27 17.81 -9.94
CA GLY A 691 -6.28 17.89 -11.40
C GLY A 691 -6.62 19.27 -11.95
N CYS A 692 -7.32 19.30 -13.07
CA CYS A 692 -7.67 20.53 -13.80
C CYS A 692 -8.36 21.59 -12.93
N PRO A 693 -9.30 21.28 -12.05
CA PRO A 693 -9.98 22.29 -11.22
C PRO A 693 -9.06 23.12 -10.32
N THR A 694 -7.89 22.58 -9.96
CA THR A 694 -6.91 23.23 -9.08
C THR A 694 -5.68 23.76 -9.84
N SER A 695 -5.62 23.57 -11.14
CA SER A 695 -4.48 23.96 -11.97
C SER A 695 -4.57 25.42 -12.40
N VAL A 696 -3.61 26.23 -11.95
CA VAL A 696 -3.46 27.62 -12.42
C VAL A 696 -3.22 27.68 -13.92
N LEU A 697 -2.43 26.72 -14.46
CA LEU A 697 -2.18 26.64 -15.90
C LEU A 697 -3.48 26.45 -16.68
N ILE A 698 -4.35 25.52 -16.26
CA ILE A 698 -5.63 25.29 -16.92
C ILE A 698 -6.55 26.50 -16.78
N ALA A 699 -6.59 27.12 -15.60
CA ALA A 699 -7.38 28.33 -15.39
C ALA A 699 -6.95 29.46 -16.33
N VAL A 700 -5.64 29.70 -16.46
CA VAL A 700 -5.09 30.71 -17.41
C VAL A 700 -5.46 30.39 -18.86
N LEU A 701 -5.39 29.11 -19.25
CA LEU A 701 -5.68 28.67 -20.61
C LEU A 701 -7.19 28.59 -20.95
N THR A 702 -8.08 28.82 -20.00
CA THR A 702 -9.55 28.65 -20.23
C THR A 702 -10.42 29.76 -19.74
N ASP A 703 -9.95 30.62 -18.86
CA ASP A 703 -10.71 31.70 -18.28
C ASP A 703 -10.11 33.07 -18.69
N PRO A 704 -10.73 33.79 -19.64
CA PRO A 704 -10.24 35.11 -20.05
C PRO A 704 -10.29 36.14 -18.92
N ALA A 705 -11.08 35.91 -17.86
CA ALA A 705 -11.15 36.77 -16.69
C ALA A 705 -10.08 36.46 -15.62
N HIS A 706 -9.27 35.43 -15.84
CA HIS A 706 -8.21 35.09 -14.89
C HIS A 706 -7.22 36.26 -14.75
N PRO A 707 -6.78 36.64 -13.53
CA PRO A 707 -5.91 37.80 -13.30
C PRO A 707 -4.61 37.82 -14.12
N LYS A 708 -4.09 36.68 -14.46
CA LYS A 708 -2.88 36.54 -15.32
C LYS A 708 -3.16 36.85 -16.81
N ASN A 709 -4.41 36.94 -17.22
CA ASN A 709 -4.82 37.26 -18.56
C ASN A 709 -5.15 38.77 -18.72
N ALA A 710 -4.91 39.58 -17.67
CA ALA A 710 -5.26 41.01 -17.70
C ALA A 710 -4.42 41.84 -18.72
N GLU A 711 -3.16 41.43 -18.97
CA GLU A 711 -2.29 42.11 -19.92
C GLU A 711 -2.21 41.34 -21.25
N ASP A 712 -2.07 40.01 -21.20
CA ASP A 712 -2.02 39.12 -22.35
C ASP A 712 -2.98 37.95 -22.16
N ASP A 713 -4.02 37.85 -22.99
CA ASP A 713 -5.03 36.80 -22.90
C ASP A 713 -4.53 35.47 -23.48
N HIS A 714 -4.34 34.47 -22.60
CA HIS A 714 -3.91 33.13 -22.98
C HIS A 714 -5.09 32.15 -23.21
N SER A 715 -6.32 32.57 -22.93
CA SER A 715 -7.49 31.68 -22.91
C SER A 715 -7.89 31.09 -24.27
N ALA A 716 -7.36 31.65 -25.37
CA ALA A 716 -7.62 31.20 -26.73
C ALA A 716 -6.33 30.75 -27.48
N MET A 717 -5.23 30.56 -26.77
CA MET A 717 -3.94 30.20 -27.41
C MET A 717 -3.87 28.78 -27.91
N LEU A 718 -4.54 27.85 -27.25
CA LEU A 718 -4.56 26.42 -27.61
C LEU A 718 -5.83 26.09 -28.39
N ASP A 719 -5.71 25.24 -29.39
CA ASP A 719 -6.89 24.62 -29.98
C ASP A 719 -7.56 23.64 -29.01
N PRO A 720 -8.79 23.18 -29.26
CA PRO A 720 -9.48 22.28 -28.34
C PRO A 720 -8.75 20.96 -28.05
N TRP A 721 -8.00 20.45 -29.02
CA TRP A 721 -7.28 19.19 -28.89
C TRP A 721 -5.98 19.36 -28.12
N GLU A 722 -5.23 20.43 -28.37
CA GLU A 722 -4.06 20.82 -27.59
C GLU A 722 -4.42 21.05 -26.12
N LEU A 723 -5.53 21.76 -25.88
CA LEU A 723 -6.02 21.99 -24.52
C LEU A 723 -6.44 20.69 -23.83
N MET A 724 -7.06 19.76 -24.56
CA MET A 724 -7.43 18.43 -24.01
C MET A 724 -6.21 17.61 -23.65
N ILE A 725 -5.14 17.64 -24.45
CA ILE A 725 -3.86 16.96 -24.15
C ILE A 725 -3.24 17.53 -22.88
N VAL A 726 -3.16 18.88 -22.77
CA VAL A 726 -2.60 19.55 -21.58
C VAL A 726 -3.45 19.25 -20.33
N SER A 727 -4.78 19.32 -20.46
CA SER A 727 -5.71 18.98 -19.35
C SER A 727 -5.54 17.53 -18.88
N ARG A 728 -5.48 16.59 -19.80
CA ARG A 728 -5.24 15.17 -19.51
C ARG A 728 -3.89 14.94 -18.81
N TRP A 729 -2.84 15.64 -19.24
CA TRP A 729 -1.55 15.60 -18.57
C TRP A 729 -1.64 16.11 -17.12
N VAL A 730 -2.32 17.21 -16.88
CA VAL A 730 -2.57 17.73 -15.52
C VAL A 730 -3.32 16.71 -14.67
N ASP A 731 -4.37 16.08 -15.21
CA ASP A 731 -5.20 15.10 -14.52
C ASP A 731 -4.45 13.78 -14.20
N THR A 732 -3.32 13.52 -14.84
CA THR A 732 -2.42 12.40 -14.50
C THR A 732 -1.33 12.79 -13.49
N ASN A 733 -1.61 13.78 -12.63
CA ASN A 733 -0.64 14.37 -11.70
C ASN A 733 0.60 14.92 -12.43
N TYR A 734 0.37 15.55 -13.56
CA TYR A 734 1.41 16.14 -14.42
C TYR A 734 2.65 15.26 -14.54
N GLN A 735 2.47 13.94 -14.78
CA GLN A 735 3.58 12.99 -14.94
C GLN A 735 4.49 13.40 -16.10
N PHE A 736 5.81 13.20 -15.90
CA PHE A 736 6.81 13.46 -16.95
C PHE A 736 7.07 12.24 -17.81
N TYR A 737 7.33 11.09 -17.16
CA TYR A 737 7.51 9.82 -17.82
C TYR A 737 6.24 8.98 -17.75
N GLY A 738 5.73 8.56 -18.89
CA GLY A 738 4.50 7.77 -19.00
C GLY A 738 4.69 6.28 -18.70
N SER A 739 5.92 5.83 -18.51
CA SER A 739 6.27 4.45 -18.25
C SER A 739 7.60 4.38 -17.51
N TYR A 740 8.04 3.16 -17.13
CA TYR A 740 9.38 2.95 -16.60
C TYR A 740 10.47 2.99 -17.68
N TYR A 741 10.13 2.96 -18.95
CA TYR A 741 11.05 3.31 -20.05
C TYR A 741 11.38 4.80 -19.98
N GLY A 742 12.52 5.23 -20.37
CA GLY A 742 12.90 6.66 -20.32
C GLY A 742 13.47 7.12 -18.96
N ARG A 743 13.36 6.32 -17.92
CA ARG A 743 13.96 6.63 -16.60
C ARG A 743 15.41 6.18 -16.50
N HIS A 744 16.21 6.48 -17.52
CA HIS A 744 17.63 6.12 -17.56
C HIS A 744 18.55 7.17 -16.93
N HIS A 745 18.02 8.31 -16.49
CA HIS A 745 18.77 9.38 -15.83
C HIS A 745 19.59 8.95 -14.61
N TRP A 746 19.24 7.80 -14.00
CA TRP A 746 20.04 7.16 -12.97
C TRP A 746 21.47 6.89 -13.32
N HIS A 747 21.69 6.47 -14.55
CA HIS A 747 22.99 6.09 -15.04
C HIS A 747 23.92 7.28 -15.20
N TRP A 748 23.37 8.50 -15.27
CA TRP A 748 24.16 9.72 -15.31
C TRP A 748 24.84 10.03 -13.97
N VAL A 749 24.14 9.78 -12.87
CA VAL A 749 24.61 10.09 -11.52
C VAL A 749 25.39 8.92 -10.93
N ASN A 750 25.02 7.70 -11.29
CA ASN A 750 25.66 6.46 -10.83
C ASN A 750 25.68 5.42 -11.96
N PRO A 751 26.63 5.51 -12.90
CA PRO A 751 26.73 4.55 -13.98
C PRO A 751 26.94 3.14 -13.42
N ASP A 752 26.03 2.22 -13.73
CA ASP A 752 26.20 0.80 -13.47
C ASP A 752 26.75 0.18 -14.77
N PRO A 753 27.94 -0.43 -14.73
CA PRO A 753 28.55 -1.01 -15.93
C PRO A 753 27.75 -2.15 -16.55
N LYS A 754 26.74 -2.67 -15.85
CA LYS A 754 25.84 -3.72 -16.33
C LYS A 754 24.61 -3.19 -17.08
N VAL A 755 24.39 -1.89 -17.06
CA VAL A 755 23.28 -1.24 -17.76
C VAL A 755 23.88 -0.39 -18.89
N PRO A 756 23.33 -0.46 -20.11
CA PRO A 756 23.78 0.36 -21.22
C PRO A 756 23.88 1.82 -20.86
N ALA A 757 24.88 2.51 -21.39
CA ALA A 757 25.03 3.94 -21.22
C ALA A 757 23.74 4.64 -21.65
N TYR A 758 23.37 5.66 -20.89
CA TYR A 758 22.23 6.52 -21.22
C TYR A 758 22.42 7.18 -22.59
N ASP A 759 21.38 7.06 -23.43
CA ASP A 759 21.27 7.80 -24.67
C ASP A 759 20.34 9.01 -24.43
N PRO A 760 20.79 10.26 -24.68
CA PRO A 760 19.92 11.42 -24.63
C PRO A 760 18.66 11.31 -25.51
N ALA A 761 18.68 10.46 -26.54
CA ALA A 761 17.52 10.16 -27.36
C ALA A 761 16.41 9.41 -26.58
N ASP A 762 16.78 8.62 -25.57
CA ASP A 762 15.83 7.91 -24.72
C ASP A 762 14.97 8.85 -23.86
N PHE A 763 15.43 10.07 -23.58
CA PHE A 763 14.68 11.10 -22.89
C PHE A 763 13.36 11.46 -23.62
N ARG A 764 13.38 11.44 -24.95
CA ARG A 764 12.22 11.72 -25.80
C ARG A 764 11.51 10.45 -26.29
N ARG A 765 11.93 9.29 -25.83
CA ARG A 765 11.30 8.04 -26.20
C ARG A 765 10.01 7.85 -25.41
N LYS A 766 8.88 7.96 -26.08
CA LYS A 766 7.59 7.54 -25.57
C LYS A 766 7.45 6.02 -25.76
N ALA A 767 7.14 5.29 -24.69
CA ALA A 767 6.74 3.89 -24.81
C ALA A 767 5.40 3.79 -25.54
N THR A 768 5.21 2.76 -26.35
CA THR A 768 3.87 2.41 -26.82
C THR A 768 3.01 1.97 -25.63
N PHE A 769 1.69 1.98 -25.79
CA PHE A 769 0.78 1.50 -24.75
C PHE A 769 1.07 0.04 -24.40
N ASP A 770 1.25 -0.81 -25.44
CA ASP A 770 1.53 -2.24 -25.24
C ASP A 770 2.88 -2.48 -24.52
N GLU A 771 3.91 -1.68 -24.83
CA GLU A 771 5.17 -1.70 -24.08
C GLU A 771 4.97 -1.29 -22.63
N ALA A 772 4.19 -0.27 -22.34
CA ALA A 772 3.96 0.23 -20.99
C ALA A 772 3.19 -0.77 -20.12
N VAL A 773 2.11 -1.35 -20.64
CA VAL A 773 1.28 -2.32 -19.91
C VAL A 773 1.85 -3.73 -19.91
N GLY A 774 2.64 -4.07 -20.93
CA GLY A 774 3.33 -5.37 -21.08
C GLY A 774 4.68 -5.42 -20.38
N MET A 775 5.04 -4.41 -19.65
CA MET A 775 6.38 -4.19 -19.11
C MET A 775 6.79 -5.14 -18.01
N PHE A 776 7.26 -6.26 -18.40
CA PHE A 776 7.90 -7.20 -17.47
C PHE A 776 9.42 -7.28 -17.61
N ALA A 777 9.98 -6.73 -18.68
CA ALA A 777 11.42 -6.64 -18.85
C ALA A 777 11.80 -5.47 -19.76
N PRO A 778 12.63 -4.54 -19.31
CA PRO A 778 13.24 -3.55 -20.19
C PRO A 778 13.91 -4.23 -21.40
N PRO A 779 13.99 -3.57 -22.56
CA PRO A 779 14.56 -4.16 -23.77
C PRO A 779 15.97 -4.74 -23.60
N TRP A 780 16.77 -4.16 -22.69
CA TRP A 780 18.11 -4.66 -22.35
C TRP A 780 18.11 -5.94 -21.53
N HIS A 781 16.95 -6.46 -21.23
CA HIS A 781 16.77 -7.72 -20.51
C HIS A 781 16.26 -8.86 -21.40
N ARG A 782 16.00 -8.59 -22.67
CA ARG A 782 15.58 -9.60 -23.65
C ARG A 782 16.76 -10.37 -24.23
#